data_df5f4d35e4666cc95eb10681926887de
#
_entry.id   df5f4d35e4666cc95eb10681926887de
#
_cell.length_a   1.000
_cell.length_b   1.000
_cell.length_c   1.000
_cell.angle_alpha   90.00
_cell.angle_beta   90.00
_cell.angle_gamma   90.00
#
_symmetry.space_group_name_H-M   'P 1'
#
loop_
_entity.id
_entity.type
_entity.pdbx_description
1 polymer ?
#
loop_
_entity_poly.entity_id
_entity_poly.type
_entity_poly.pdbx_seq_one_letter_code
_entity_poly.pdbx_strand_id
1 'polypeptide(L)'
;MTEVIGESGHDRTEPVDIQVEMQRSYIDYAMSVIVGRALPDVRDGLKPVHTRILYAMFDGGYRPERGYFKCSRVIGDVMGNYHPHGDGAIYDALVRMAQPWSMRMPLVDGQGNFGSPGNDPPAAMRYTECRLAPLAMEMLRDINEDTVDFRPNYDGRSAEPIVLPSRFPNLLVNGSEGIAVGMATKIPPHNLREVAAGVHWYLDNFERFEVPTPGTAAAEEVTDERRREVAAELLDGLMERIAGPDFPTRGLIVGRRGIREAYRTGRGSITMRAVVEVEEIQGRTCLVVKELPFQVNPDNLATKIAELVKDGRLSGIADVRDETSGRTGQRLVIVLKRDAIAKVVLNNLYKHTQLQDTFVVNMLALVDGVPRTLRLDQVIRYWVAHQIDVIQRRTRFRLRKAQERLHIVAALLAAIDAIDEVIALIRASESAAAAQTGLMGLLEIDEIQARAILDMQLRKLAALERRELTEERDDLEAKIADFESILASPSRQREIIGTELGDIVSKYGDVRRTEIIAYDGEVADEDLIAEADIVVTITHGGYAKRTNTDQYRAQRRGGKGVRGAALRSDDIVDHFFVTSTHHWILFFTNKGRVYRAKGYELPEAGRDARGQHVANLLAFQPDERIAEVLALRDYSVAPYLVLATRSGMVKKSQLGEYDSVRTGGLIAINLREDDEVIGASLVSPDEDLLLVSKGAQAIRFNASNDQLRPMGRATSGVIGMRFNNGDELLGMYVIRDGEEVLVATENGYAKRTPSDQYPLRNRGGLGVITAQITEGRGGLVGALLVHPEDEVFAITSAGGVIRTRASEVRQSGRVTMGVRLMNLAPGDSVVALARNAESAAADAVEDVETAENPGNEIVDESNDLGDDSV
;
A
#
# COMPACT_ATOMS: atom_id res chain seq x y z
N MET A 1 -22.71 -49.37 -78.87
CA MET A 1 -23.23 -48.39 -77.95
C MET A 1 -23.03 -48.95 -76.54
N THR A 2 -22.01 -48.61 -75.95
CA THR A 2 -21.69 -48.92 -74.45
C THR A 2 -21.32 -47.64 -73.84
N GLU A 3 -22.24 -47.15 -72.99
CA GLU A 3 -22.07 -45.97 -72.17
C GLU A 3 -20.97 -46.26 -71.13
N VAL A 4 -19.97 -45.35 -71.14
CA VAL A 4 -18.99 -45.27 -70.07
C VAL A 4 -19.63 -44.41 -68.96
N ILE A 5 -20.09 -45.02 -67.96
CA ILE A 5 -20.46 -44.33 -66.70
C ILE A 5 -19.19 -43.82 -66.04
N GLY A 6 -19.09 -42.49 -65.93
CA GLY A 6 -17.99 -41.86 -65.24
C GLY A 6 -18.01 -42.20 -63.75
N GLU A 7 -16.91 -42.70 -63.24
CA GLU A 7 -16.68 -42.80 -61.75
C GLU A 7 -16.76 -41.43 -61.13
N SER A 8 -17.80 -41.22 -60.36
CA SER A 8 -17.93 -40.10 -59.42
C SER A 8 -16.80 -40.20 -58.41
N GLY A 9 -15.95 -39.20 -58.35
CA GLY A 9 -14.92 -39.08 -57.35
C GLY A 9 -15.52 -39.29 -55.95
N HIS A 10 -15.10 -40.31 -55.23
CA HIS A 10 -15.39 -40.47 -53.84
C HIS A 10 -14.73 -39.34 -53.08
N ASP A 11 -15.53 -38.41 -52.57
CA ASP A 11 -15.13 -37.50 -51.51
C ASP A 11 -14.62 -38.35 -50.34
N ARG A 12 -13.29 -38.32 -50.12
CA ARG A 12 -12.67 -38.98 -48.96
C ARG A 12 -13.04 -38.20 -47.72
N THR A 13 -14.21 -38.42 -47.19
CA THR A 13 -14.59 -37.94 -45.88
C THR A 13 -14.06 -38.94 -44.84
N GLU A 14 -13.07 -38.46 -44.02
CA GLU A 14 -12.63 -39.21 -42.85
C GLU A 14 -13.48 -38.74 -41.64
N PRO A 15 -14.09 -39.68 -40.90
CA PRO A 15 -14.83 -39.33 -39.70
C PRO A 15 -13.84 -38.86 -38.63
N VAL A 16 -13.97 -37.61 -38.15
CA VAL A 16 -13.18 -37.04 -37.09
C VAL A 16 -14.06 -36.94 -35.85
N ASP A 17 -13.55 -37.44 -34.71
CA ASP A 17 -14.25 -37.25 -33.44
C ASP A 17 -14.20 -35.76 -33.06
N ILE A 18 -15.36 -35.16 -32.87
CA ILE A 18 -15.52 -33.76 -32.56
C ILE A 18 -14.76 -33.36 -31.26
N GLN A 19 -14.70 -34.26 -30.29
CA GLN A 19 -13.99 -34.04 -29.04
C GLN A 19 -12.49 -33.93 -29.27
N VAL A 20 -11.90 -34.81 -30.11
CA VAL A 20 -10.50 -34.82 -30.45
C VAL A 20 -10.12 -33.57 -31.27
N GLU A 21 -10.97 -33.22 -32.25
CA GLU A 21 -10.74 -32.03 -33.06
C GLU A 21 -10.84 -30.73 -32.25
N MET A 22 -11.82 -30.62 -31.37
CA MET A 22 -11.95 -29.47 -30.47
C MET A 22 -10.78 -29.37 -29.49
N GLN A 23 -10.33 -30.47 -28.91
CA GLN A 23 -9.14 -30.47 -28.06
C GLN A 23 -7.89 -30.00 -28.80
N ARG A 24 -7.68 -30.51 -30.00
CA ARG A 24 -6.54 -30.12 -30.85
C ARG A 24 -6.61 -28.66 -31.24
N SER A 25 -7.74 -28.20 -31.78
CA SER A 25 -7.95 -26.81 -32.18
C SER A 25 -7.80 -25.83 -30.99
N TYR A 26 -8.28 -26.23 -29.79
CA TYR A 26 -8.13 -25.39 -28.60
C TYR A 26 -6.67 -25.32 -28.15
N ILE A 27 -5.92 -26.42 -28.20
CA ILE A 27 -4.49 -26.45 -27.88
C ILE A 27 -3.70 -25.59 -28.88
N ASP A 28 -3.98 -25.73 -30.19
CA ASP A 28 -3.33 -24.95 -31.24
C ASP A 28 -3.63 -23.45 -31.07
N TYR A 29 -4.88 -23.10 -30.76
CA TYR A 29 -5.26 -21.72 -30.46
C TYR A 29 -4.56 -21.21 -29.18
N ALA A 30 -4.56 -21.98 -28.10
CA ALA A 30 -3.91 -21.60 -26.86
C ALA A 30 -2.39 -21.37 -27.05
N MET A 31 -1.71 -22.27 -27.79
CA MET A 31 -0.29 -22.12 -28.11
C MET A 31 -0.02 -20.89 -28.98
N SER A 32 -0.89 -20.64 -29.97
CA SER A 32 -0.78 -19.43 -30.80
C SER A 32 -0.93 -18.15 -29.99
N VAL A 33 -1.86 -18.11 -29.02
CA VAL A 33 -2.07 -16.94 -28.16
C VAL A 33 -0.93 -16.78 -27.16
N ILE A 34 -0.44 -17.86 -26.59
CA ILE A 34 0.64 -17.84 -25.59
C ILE A 34 1.96 -17.36 -26.23
N VAL A 35 2.42 -18.06 -27.27
CA VAL A 35 3.73 -17.82 -27.88
C VAL A 35 3.69 -16.70 -28.93
N GLY A 36 2.62 -16.64 -29.72
CA GLY A 36 2.51 -15.72 -30.86
C GLY A 36 1.85 -14.36 -30.59
N ARG A 37 1.35 -14.10 -29.37
CA ARG A 37 0.53 -12.90 -29.15
C ARG A 37 0.70 -12.22 -27.79
N ALA A 38 0.51 -12.95 -26.66
CA ALA A 38 0.24 -12.32 -25.38
C ALA A 38 1.48 -12.17 -24.49
N LEU A 39 2.46 -13.08 -24.57
CA LEU A 39 3.62 -13.09 -23.71
C LEU A 39 4.84 -12.46 -24.36
N PRO A 40 5.67 -11.72 -23.58
CA PRO A 40 6.94 -11.17 -24.07
C PRO A 40 8.02 -12.24 -24.09
N ASP A 41 8.99 -12.12 -24.99
CA ASP A 41 10.26 -12.86 -24.91
C ASP A 41 11.15 -12.27 -23.81
N VAL A 42 11.82 -13.10 -23.03
CA VAL A 42 12.65 -12.65 -21.91
C VAL A 42 13.86 -11.83 -22.38
N ARG A 43 14.35 -12.07 -23.61
CA ARG A 43 15.57 -11.48 -24.18
C ARG A 43 15.37 -9.99 -24.52
N ASP A 44 14.25 -9.62 -25.15
CA ASP A 44 13.97 -8.25 -25.59
C ASP A 44 12.75 -7.60 -24.93
N GLY A 45 11.96 -8.37 -24.19
CA GLY A 45 10.79 -7.88 -23.46
C GLY A 45 9.61 -7.50 -24.35
N LEU A 46 9.61 -7.89 -25.61
CA LEU A 46 8.60 -7.51 -26.58
C LEU A 46 7.64 -8.65 -26.90
N LYS A 47 6.41 -8.28 -27.22
CA LYS A 47 5.46 -9.18 -27.87
C LYS A 47 5.66 -9.11 -29.38
N PRO A 48 5.23 -10.14 -30.14
CA PRO A 48 5.45 -10.17 -31.58
C PRO A 48 4.94 -8.93 -32.34
N VAL A 49 3.81 -8.33 -31.92
CA VAL A 49 3.31 -7.09 -32.54
C VAL A 49 4.26 -5.91 -32.33
N HIS A 50 4.88 -5.77 -31.15
CA HIS A 50 5.83 -4.70 -30.84
C HIS A 50 7.12 -4.87 -31.65
N THR A 51 7.66 -6.10 -31.69
CA THR A 51 8.85 -6.44 -32.48
C THR A 51 8.64 -6.09 -33.96
N ARG A 52 7.48 -6.46 -34.52
CA ARG A 52 7.11 -6.18 -35.91
C ARG A 52 6.94 -4.68 -36.20
N ILE A 53 6.33 -3.92 -35.26
CA ILE A 53 6.20 -2.46 -35.43
C ILE A 53 7.57 -1.80 -35.42
N LEU A 54 8.43 -2.10 -34.44
CA LEU A 54 9.75 -1.50 -34.34
C LEU A 54 10.64 -1.86 -35.53
N TYR A 55 10.60 -3.14 -35.95
CA TYR A 55 11.36 -3.60 -37.11
C TYR A 55 10.86 -2.97 -38.43
N ALA A 56 9.56 -2.92 -38.63
CA ALA A 56 8.99 -2.26 -39.83
C ALA A 56 9.35 -0.76 -39.88
N MET A 57 9.32 -0.10 -38.72
CA MET A 57 9.74 1.32 -38.67
C MET A 57 11.24 1.49 -38.94
N PHE A 58 12.08 0.56 -38.52
CA PHE A 58 13.51 0.59 -38.80
C PHE A 58 13.77 0.33 -40.28
N ASP A 59 13.18 -0.71 -40.88
CA ASP A 59 13.33 -1.11 -42.27
C ASP A 59 12.78 -0.05 -43.24
N GLY A 60 11.60 0.54 -42.92
CA GLY A 60 11.00 1.67 -43.63
C GLY A 60 11.74 3.00 -43.46
N GLY A 61 12.77 3.07 -42.60
CA GLY A 61 13.58 4.25 -42.40
C GLY A 61 12.89 5.37 -41.59
N TYR A 62 11.91 5.04 -40.73
CA TYR A 62 11.19 5.98 -39.84
C TYR A 62 12.03 6.29 -38.58
N ARG A 63 13.22 6.85 -38.76
CA ARG A 63 14.27 7.04 -37.76
C ARG A 63 14.18 8.38 -37.04
N PRO A 64 14.77 8.55 -35.86
CA PRO A 64 14.74 9.79 -35.08
C PRO A 64 15.30 11.01 -35.79
N GLU A 65 16.29 10.82 -36.66
CA GLU A 65 16.96 11.88 -37.42
C GLU A 65 16.11 12.41 -38.59
N ARG A 66 15.04 11.73 -38.94
CA ARG A 66 14.11 12.11 -39.99
C ARG A 66 12.88 12.82 -39.44
N GLY A 67 12.11 13.46 -40.35
CA GLY A 67 10.78 14.00 -40.01
C GLY A 67 9.78 12.93 -39.57
N TYR A 68 8.67 13.37 -39.00
CA TYR A 68 7.57 12.49 -38.65
C TYR A 68 6.83 11.97 -39.87
N PHE A 69 6.26 10.79 -39.78
CA PHE A 69 5.46 10.12 -40.79
C PHE A 69 4.06 9.84 -40.24
N LYS A 70 3.05 9.88 -41.15
CA LYS A 70 1.68 9.51 -40.74
C LYS A 70 1.64 8.09 -40.15
N CYS A 71 0.98 7.93 -39.03
CA CYS A 71 0.83 6.62 -38.37
C CYS A 71 0.13 5.63 -39.33
N SER A 72 -0.81 6.09 -40.17
CA SER A 72 -1.48 5.26 -41.17
C SER A 72 -0.52 4.61 -42.18
N ARG A 73 0.58 5.30 -42.54
CA ARG A 73 1.62 4.74 -43.41
C ARG A 73 2.39 3.64 -42.69
N VAL A 74 2.86 3.91 -41.46
CA VAL A 74 3.56 2.92 -40.68
C VAL A 74 2.71 1.67 -40.43
N ILE A 75 1.42 1.87 -40.09
CA ILE A 75 0.48 0.76 -39.86
C ILE A 75 0.29 -0.06 -41.15
N GLY A 76 0.19 0.61 -42.33
CA GLY A 76 0.11 -0.06 -43.59
C GLY A 76 1.32 -0.95 -43.88
N ASP A 77 2.54 -0.46 -43.62
CA ASP A 77 3.76 -1.24 -43.83
C ASP A 77 3.84 -2.44 -42.83
N VAL A 78 3.46 -2.24 -41.57
CA VAL A 78 3.40 -3.32 -40.59
C VAL A 78 2.40 -4.40 -40.97
N MET A 79 1.18 -3.99 -41.35
CA MET A 79 0.10 -4.91 -41.71
C MET A 79 0.41 -5.66 -43.00
N GLY A 80 0.95 -4.95 -44.00
CA GLY A 80 1.24 -5.53 -45.31
C GLY A 80 2.41 -6.50 -45.32
N ASN A 81 3.45 -6.25 -44.52
CA ASN A 81 4.70 -7.02 -44.60
C ASN A 81 4.89 -8.00 -43.43
N TYR A 82 4.36 -7.73 -42.25
CA TYR A 82 4.76 -8.49 -41.04
C TYR A 82 3.61 -8.99 -40.18
N HIS A 83 2.52 -8.22 -40.01
CA HIS A 83 1.47 -8.52 -39.04
C HIS A 83 0.06 -8.55 -39.66
N PRO A 84 -0.42 -9.72 -40.13
CA PRO A 84 -1.69 -9.86 -40.87
C PRO A 84 -2.91 -9.80 -39.92
N HIS A 85 -3.09 -8.69 -39.22
CA HIS A 85 -4.19 -8.44 -38.29
C HIS A 85 -4.79 -7.05 -38.53
N GLY A 86 -5.92 -6.76 -37.86
CA GLY A 86 -6.61 -5.47 -38.05
C GLY A 86 -5.73 -4.27 -37.70
N ASP A 87 -5.84 -3.23 -38.52
CA ASP A 87 -5.10 -1.97 -38.38
C ASP A 87 -5.31 -1.26 -37.06
N GLY A 88 -6.52 -1.33 -36.50
CA GLY A 88 -6.82 -0.78 -35.18
C GLY A 88 -5.98 -1.39 -34.06
N ALA A 89 -5.81 -2.72 -34.05
CA ALA A 89 -5.01 -3.39 -33.02
C ALA A 89 -3.52 -3.03 -33.12
N ILE A 90 -2.99 -2.87 -34.33
CA ILE A 90 -1.62 -2.44 -34.59
C ILE A 90 -1.45 -0.98 -34.15
N TYR A 91 -2.42 -0.11 -34.44
CA TYR A 91 -2.41 1.28 -34.05
C TYR A 91 -2.44 1.44 -32.53
N ASP A 92 -3.30 0.69 -31.82
CA ASP A 92 -3.37 0.72 -30.36
C ASP A 92 -2.03 0.30 -29.72
N ALA A 93 -1.36 -0.70 -30.28
CA ALA A 93 -0.04 -1.12 -29.82
C ALA A 93 1.03 -0.03 -30.04
N LEU A 94 1.03 0.60 -31.24
CA LEU A 94 1.93 1.71 -31.55
C LEU A 94 1.69 2.91 -30.62
N VAL A 95 0.42 3.28 -30.41
CA VAL A 95 0.02 4.39 -29.52
C VAL A 95 0.55 4.16 -28.11
N ARG A 96 0.38 2.96 -27.54
CA ARG A 96 0.88 2.63 -26.20
C ARG A 96 2.38 2.79 -26.09
N MET A 97 3.15 2.42 -27.13
CA MET A 97 4.61 2.61 -27.16
C MET A 97 5.03 4.08 -27.22
N ALA A 98 4.14 5.00 -27.59
CA ALA A 98 4.38 6.44 -27.62
C ALA A 98 3.91 7.18 -26.36
N GLN A 99 3.07 6.54 -25.51
CA GLN A 99 2.47 7.20 -24.35
C GLN A 99 3.41 7.22 -23.14
N PRO A 100 3.79 8.42 -22.62
CA PRO A 100 4.73 8.54 -21.48
C PRO A 100 4.13 8.12 -20.12
N TRP A 101 2.81 7.91 -20.05
CA TRP A 101 2.12 7.37 -18.87
C TRP A 101 1.92 5.84 -18.93
N SER A 102 2.09 5.23 -20.12
CA SER A 102 2.02 3.78 -20.33
C SER A 102 3.38 3.12 -20.30
N MET A 103 4.40 3.78 -20.85
CA MET A 103 5.77 3.28 -20.96
C MET A 103 6.70 4.08 -20.04
N ARG A 104 7.54 3.39 -19.26
CA ARG A 104 8.55 4.07 -18.45
C ARG A 104 9.56 4.81 -19.33
N MET A 105 9.91 4.21 -20.45
CA MET A 105 10.73 4.76 -21.53
C MET A 105 10.09 4.48 -22.88
N PRO A 106 9.38 5.45 -23.48
CA PRO A 106 8.72 5.29 -24.77
C PRO A 106 9.68 4.87 -25.88
N LEU A 107 9.22 3.96 -26.74
CA LEU A 107 9.98 3.47 -27.91
C LEU A 107 9.55 4.10 -29.23
N VAL A 108 8.42 4.79 -29.22
CA VAL A 108 7.90 5.56 -30.36
C VAL A 108 7.82 7.03 -29.97
N ASP A 109 8.30 7.91 -30.82
CA ASP A 109 8.16 9.35 -30.72
C ASP A 109 6.95 9.78 -31.54
N GLY A 110 5.89 10.22 -30.85
CA GLY A 110 4.60 10.57 -31.44
C GLY A 110 4.39 12.08 -31.53
N GLN A 111 3.78 12.54 -32.62
CA GLN A 111 3.33 13.91 -32.81
C GLN A 111 1.83 13.97 -33.07
N GLY A 112 1.12 14.78 -32.28
CA GLY A 112 -0.34 14.91 -32.35
C GLY A 112 -1.03 14.40 -31.09
N ASN A 113 -2.32 14.05 -31.18
CA ASN A 113 -3.09 13.55 -30.04
C ASN A 113 -2.99 12.01 -29.95
N PHE A 114 -2.21 11.53 -29.02
CA PHE A 114 -2.07 10.10 -28.66
C PHE A 114 -2.93 9.69 -27.46
N GLY A 115 -3.98 10.47 -27.12
CA GLY A 115 -4.87 10.22 -25.98
C GLY A 115 -4.42 10.93 -24.71
N SER A 116 -5.08 10.62 -23.60
CA SER A 116 -4.75 11.08 -22.25
C SER A 116 -4.68 9.89 -21.28
N PRO A 117 -4.18 10.08 -20.05
CA PRO A 117 -4.32 9.08 -18.99
C PRO A 117 -5.80 8.82 -18.60
N GLY A 118 -6.70 9.74 -18.91
CA GLY A 118 -8.15 9.65 -18.74
C GLY A 118 -8.87 8.90 -19.86
N ASN A 119 -10.07 9.36 -20.17
CA ASN A 119 -10.94 8.71 -21.16
C ASN A 119 -10.77 9.22 -22.60
N ASP A 120 -9.88 10.18 -22.84
CA ASP A 120 -9.66 10.70 -24.19
C ASP A 120 -8.95 9.67 -25.08
N PRO A 121 -9.56 9.18 -26.15
CA PRO A 121 -8.90 8.27 -27.08
C PRO A 121 -7.88 9.00 -27.95
N PRO A 122 -6.91 8.30 -28.54
CA PRO A 122 -6.02 8.87 -29.54
C PRO A 122 -6.83 9.31 -30.75
N ALA A 123 -6.35 10.35 -31.45
CA ALA A 123 -6.93 10.72 -32.73
C ALA A 123 -6.72 9.60 -33.78
N ALA A 124 -7.56 9.55 -34.80
CA ALA A 124 -7.44 8.55 -35.88
C ALA A 124 -6.04 8.61 -36.54
N MET A 125 -5.48 7.45 -36.89
CA MET A 125 -4.11 7.26 -37.39
C MET A 125 -3.75 8.11 -38.63
N ARG A 126 -4.74 8.64 -39.36
CA ARG A 126 -4.53 9.57 -40.47
C ARG A 126 -4.12 10.97 -40.03
N TYR A 127 -4.37 11.34 -38.76
CA TYR A 127 -4.01 12.66 -38.19
C TYR A 127 -2.69 12.61 -37.45
N THR A 128 -2.45 11.54 -36.66
CA THR A 128 -1.24 11.39 -35.87
C THR A 128 -0.02 11.01 -36.71
N GLU A 129 1.14 11.39 -36.23
CA GLU A 129 2.42 11.12 -36.87
C GLU A 129 3.37 10.47 -35.87
N CYS A 130 4.30 9.67 -36.34
CA CYS A 130 5.26 8.97 -35.49
C CYS A 130 6.60 8.74 -36.18
N ARG A 131 7.61 8.42 -35.36
CA ARG A 131 8.92 7.91 -35.76
C ARG A 131 9.49 7.08 -34.59
N LEU A 132 10.57 6.36 -34.83
CA LEU A 132 11.27 5.69 -33.71
C LEU A 132 11.77 6.71 -32.69
N ALA A 133 11.64 6.41 -31.41
CA ALA A 133 12.30 7.17 -30.38
C ALA A 133 13.82 6.89 -30.39
N PRO A 134 14.68 7.83 -29.97
CA PRO A 134 16.14 7.61 -29.96
C PRO A 134 16.56 6.36 -29.20
N LEU A 135 15.90 6.02 -28.09
CA LEU A 135 16.18 4.80 -27.32
C LEU A 135 15.81 3.51 -28.08
N ALA A 136 14.76 3.54 -28.92
CA ALA A 136 14.37 2.38 -29.72
C ALA A 136 15.46 1.97 -30.72
N MET A 137 16.33 2.89 -31.13
CA MET A 137 17.50 2.55 -31.97
C MET A 137 18.48 1.62 -31.25
N GLU A 138 18.56 1.65 -29.92
CA GLU A 138 19.39 0.73 -29.12
C GLU A 138 18.77 -0.67 -29.03
N MET A 139 17.46 -0.82 -29.27
CA MET A 139 16.82 -2.13 -29.43
C MET A 139 17.17 -2.81 -30.74
N LEU A 140 17.40 -2.02 -31.78
CA LEU A 140 17.56 -2.45 -33.18
C LEU A 140 18.99 -2.35 -33.68
N ARG A 141 19.91 -1.82 -32.86
CA ARG A 141 21.30 -1.58 -33.25
C ARG A 141 21.98 -2.88 -33.66
N ASP A 142 22.73 -2.78 -34.75
CA ASP A 142 23.50 -3.90 -35.33
C ASP A 142 22.63 -5.09 -35.81
N ILE A 143 21.30 -4.92 -36.00
CA ILE A 143 20.38 -6.00 -36.44
C ILE A 143 20.73 -6.55 -37.83
N ASN A 144 21.37 -5.75 -38.70
CA ASN A 144 21.84 -6.14 -40.02
C ASN A 144 23.19 -6.85 -40.02
N GLU A 145 23.79 -7.09 -38.83
CA GLU A 145 25.09 -7.73 -38.67
C GLU A 145 24.97 -9.20 -38.19
N ASP A 146 23.89 -9.88 -38.59
CA ASP A 146 23.61 -11.28 -38.24
C ASP A 146 23.55 -11.55 -36.71
N THR A 147 23.09 -10.55 -35.95
CA THR A 147 23.05 -10.58 -34.48
C THR A 147 21.93 -11.43 -33.89
N VAL A 148 20.84 -11.63 -34.63
CA VAL A 148 19.64 -12.37 -34.25
C VAL A 148 19.13 -13.21 -35.39
N ASP A 149 18.32 -14.22 -35.09
CA ASP A 149 17.72 -15.08 -36.10
C ASP A 149 16.51 -14.41 -36.75
N PHE A 150 16.38 -14.65 -38.05
CA PHE A 150 15.26 -14.24 -38.86
C PHE A 150 14.45 -15.46 -39.30
N ARG A 151 13.15 -15.27 -39.44
CA ARG A 151 12.22 -16.25 -40.04
C ARG A 151 11.44 -15.62 -41.17
N PRO A 152 10.92 -16.44 -42.09
CA PRO A 152 9.98 -15.95 -43.13
C PRO A 152 8.78 -15.28 -42.43
N ASN A 153 8.30 -14.19 -43.01
CA ASN A 153 7.03 -13.57 -42.64
C ASN A 153 5.84 -14.49 -43.02
N TYR A 154 4.62 -14.04 -42.74
CA TYR A 154 3.39 -14.82 -42.96
C TYR A 154 3.16 -15.28 -44.38
N ASP A 155 3.67 -14.57 -45.42
CA ASP A 155 3.51 -14.91 -46.83
C ASP A 155 4.80 -15.42 -47.51
N GLY A 156 5.91 -15.52 -46.74
CA GLY A 156 7.21 -16.00 -47.22
C GLY A 156 7.96 -15.05 -48.15
N ARG A 157 7.48 -13.81 -48.35
CA ARG A 157 8.13 -12.83 -49.26
C ARG A 157 9.19 -11.98 -48.58
N SER A 158 9.10 -11.82 -47.28
CA SER A 158 10.04 -11.05 -46.47
C SER A 158 10.48 -11.87 -45.28
N ALA A 159 11.51 -11.42 -44.57
CA ALA A 159 11.96 -12.01 -43.35
C ALA A 159 11.71 -11.04 -42.19
N GLU A 160 11.34 -11.60 -41.02
CA GLU A 160 11.17 -10.85 -39.79
C GLU A 160 12.10 -11.40 -38.71
N PRO A 161 12.63 -10.55 -37.78
CA PRO A 161 13.45 -11.04 -36.69
C PRO A 161 12.58 -11.78 -35.68
N ILE A 162 13.13 -12.87 -35.10
CA ILE A 162 12.48 -13.63 -34.02
C ILE A 162 12.50 -12.81 -32.71
N VAL A 163 13.60 -12.11 -32.46
CA VAL A 163 13.88 -11.27 -31.29
C VAL A 163 14.76 -10.09 -31.72
N LEU A 164 14.72 -8.98 -30.99
CA LEU A 164 15.63 -7.86 -31.28
C LEU A 164 16.93 -7.97 -30.49
N PRO A 165 18.03 -7.36 -30.95
CA PRO A 165 19.31 -7.33 -30.21
C PRO A 165 19.21 -6.75 -28.82
N SER A 166 18.36 -5.73 -28.57
CA SER A 166 17.96 -5.18 -27.29
C SER A 166 19.12 -4.89 -26.33
N ARG A 167 19.94 -3.87 -26.63
CA ARG A 167 21.17 -3.53 -25.86
C ARG A 167 20.92 -3.01 -24.45
N PHE A 168 19.69 -2.93 -23.99
CA PHE A 168 19.28 -2.69 -22.61
C PHE A 168 18.15 -3.65 -22.21
N PRO A 169 17.99 -3.99 -20.93
CA PRO A 169 17.02 -5.01 -20.47
C PRO A 169 15.60 -4.45 -20.46
N ASN A 170 15.03 -4.32 -21.66
CA ASN A 170 13.73 -3.67 -21.89
C ASN A 170 12.58 -4.35 -21.13
N LEU A 171 12.62 -5.67 -20.91
CA LEU A 171 11.59 -6.36 -20.12
C LEU A 171 11.46 -5.80 -18.70
N LEU A 172 12.57 -5.48 -18.05
CA LEU A 172 12.56 -4.86 -16.73
C LEU A 172 12.29 -3.35 -16.80
N VAL A 173 12.90 -2.66 -17.77
CA VAL A 173 12.78 -1.19 -17.86
C VAL A 173 11.35 -0.76 -18.15
N ASN A 174 10.70 -1.36 -19.14
CA ASN A 174 9.34 -0.99 -19.54
C ASN A 174 8.26 -1.91 -18.98
N GLY A 175 8.63 -3.08 -18.47
CA GLY A 175 7.67 -4.07 -18.03
C GLY A 175 6.89 -4.69 -19.19
N SER A 176 5.92 -5.53 -18.87
CA SER A 176 4.98 -6.09 -19.85
C SER A 176 3.71 -6.57 -19.16
N GLU A 177 2.58 -6.41 -19.81
CA GLU A 177 1.28 -6.92 -19.36
C GLU A 177 0.58 -7.64 -20.51
N GLY A 178 0.02 -8.83 -20.25
CA GLY A 178 -0.69 -9.60 -21.27
C GLY A 178 -1.51 -10.73 -20.69
N ILE A 179 -2.65 -11.01 -21.32
CA ILE A 179 -3.58 -12.07 -20.94
C ILE A 179 -3.55 -13.13 -22.03
N ALA A 180 -3.06 -14.32 -21.69
CA ALA A 180 -3.07 -15.50 -22.55
C ALA A 180 -4.13 -16.51 -22.09
N VAL A 181 -4.19 -17.66 -22.74
CA VAL A 181 -5.10 -18.75 -22.34
C VAL A 181 -4.53 -19.43 -21.11
N GLY A 182 -5.27 -19.39 -19.99
CA GLY A 182 -4.88 -20.03 -18.74
C GLY A 182 -3.76 -19.35 -17.96
N MET A 183 -3.18 -18.26 -18.46
CA MET A 183 -2.10 -17.52 -17.78
C MET A 183 -2.07 -16.06 -18.18
N ALA A 184 -1.50 -15.23 -17.31
CA ALA A 184 -1.31 -13.80 -17.57
C ALA A 184 0.08 -13.36 -17.10
N THR A 185 0.68 -12.42 -17.82
CA THR A 185 1.90 -11.74 -17.38
C THR A 185 1.58 -10.33 -16.90
N LYS A 186 2.22 -9.91 -15.81
CA LYS A 186 2.17 -8.54 -15.31
C LYS A 186 3.50 -8.20 -14.66
N ILE A 187 4.43 -7.70 -15.47
CA ILE A 187 5.80 -7.34 -15.07
C ILE A 187 5.86 -5.82 -14.92
N PRO A 188 6.21 -5.29 -13.73
CA PRO A 188 6.28 -3.86 -13.52
C PRO A 188 7.50 -3.22 -14.20
N PRO A 189 7.41 -1.94 -14.59
CA PRO A 189 8.55 -1.19 -15.10
C PRO A 189 9.55 -0.81 -13.98
N HIS A 190 10.82 -0.58 -14.35
CA HIS A 190 11.90 -0.23 -13.43
C HIS A 190 12.75 0.92 -13.96
N ASN A 191 13.51 1.54 -13.07
CA ASN A 191 14.45 2.60 -13.43
C ASN A 191 15.66 2.02 -14.17
N LEU A 192 16.02 2.62 -15.32
CA LEU A 192 17.12 2.15 -16.17
C LEU A 192 18.47 2.18 -15.44
N ARG A 193 18.74 3.21 -14.61
CA ARG A 193 20.00 3.31 -13.85
C ARG A 193 20.11 2.20 -12.81
N GLU A 194 19.02 1.90 -12.11
CA GLU A 194 18.99 0.84 -11.10
C GLU A 194 19.15 -0.55 -11.72
N VAL A 195 18.43 -0.83 -12.81
CA VAL A 195 18.57 -2.09 -13.52
C VAL A 195 19.99 -2.27 -14.06
N ALA A 196 20.55 -1.23 -14.67
CA ALA A 196 21.92 -1.26 -15.16
C ALA A 196 22.94 -1.43 -14.02
N ALA A 197 22.77 -0.79 -12.88
CA ALA A 197 23.62 -0.99 -11.71
C ALA A 197 23.58 -2.44 -11.21
N GLY A 198 22.40 -3.07 -11.24
CA GLY A 198 22.24 -4.51 -10.95
C GLY A 198 22.94 -5.39 -11.97
N VAL A 199 22.83 -5.06 -13.26
CA VAL A 199 23.52 -5.80 -14.34
C VAL A 199 25.04 -5.67 -14.21
N HIS A 200 25.57 -4.45 -14.02
CA HIS A 200 27.01 -4.22 -13.81
C HIS A 200 27.54 -5.03 -12.64
N TRP A 201 26.85 -4.97 -11.49
CA TRP A 201 27.23 -5.75 -10.33
C TRP A 201 27.22 -7.27 -10.61
N TYR A 202 26.24 -7.77 -11.38
CA TYR A 202 26.21 -9.18 -11.79
C TYR A 202 27.38 -9.54 -12.71
N LEU A 203 27.73 -8.67 -13.67
CA LEU A 203 28.86 -8.88 -14.59
C LEU A 203 30.21 -8.89 -13.84
N ASP A 204 30.39 -7.98 -12.88
CA ASP A 204 31.60 -7.89 -12.05
C ASP A 204 31.81 -9.12 -11.14
N ASN A 205 30.72 -9.77 -10.76
CA ASN A 205 30.73 -10.94 -9.88
C ASN A 205 30.32 -12.23 -10.62
N PHE A 206 30.37 -12.23 -11.95
CA PHE A 206 29.82 -13.30 -12.79
C PHE A 206 30.36 -14.68 -12.41
N GLU A 207 31.65 -14.82 -12.22
CA GLU A 207 32.33 -16.10 -11.90
C GLU A 207 31.89 -16.65 -10.53
N ARG A 208 31.58 -15.78 -9.58
CA ARG A 208 31.07 -16.15 -8.25
C ARG A 208 29.66 -16.76 -8.33
N PHE A 209 28.84 -16.29 -9.26
CA PHE A 209 27.45 -16.67 -9.41
C PHE A 209 27.18 -17.62 -10.59
N GLU A 210 28.23 -17.98 -11.35
CA GLU A 210 28.11 -18.96 -12.40
C GLU A 210 27.90 -20.36 -11.77
N VAL A 211 26.77 -20.95 -12.10
CA VAL A 211 26.46 -22.34 -11.73
C VAL A 211 26.55 -23.18 -12.99
N PRO A 212 27.34 -24.25 -13.01
CA PRO A 212 27.48 -25.13 -14.17
C PRO A 212 26.13 -25.58 -14.73
N THR A 213 26.02 -25.63 -16.06
CA THR A 213 24.80 -26.03 -16.75
C THR A 213 24.36 -27.44 -16.35
N PRO A 214 23.08 -27.69 -16.00
CA PRO A 214 22.58 -29.01 -15.71
C PRO A 214 22.95 -30.04 -16.82
N GLY A 215 23.46 -31.18 -16.46
CA GLY A 215 23.90 -32.23 -17.41
C GLY A 215 25.40 -32.23 -17.75
N THR A 216 26.20 -31.33 -17.16
CA THR A 216 27.66 -31.35 -17.25
C THR A 216 28.26 -32.04 -16.00
N ALA A 217 29.44 -32.67 -16.14
CA ALA A 217 30.12 -33.30 -15.00
C ALA A 217 30.40 -32.32 -13.85
N ALA A 218 30.69 -31.07 -14.15
CA ALA A 218 30.84 -30.01 -13.16
C ALA A 218 29.50 -29.63 -12.44
N ALA A 219 28.35 -29.91 -13.06
CA ALA A 219 27.05 -29.66 -12.46
C ALA A 219 26.65 -30.74 -11.44
N GLU A 220 27.18 -31.97 -11.56
CA GLU A 220 26.91 -33.06 -10.62
C GLU A 220 27.61 -32.83 -9.27
N GLU A 221 28.67 -32.02 -9.24
CA GLU A 221 29.43 -31.67 -8.03
C GLU A 221 28.75 -30.55 -7.20
N VAL A 222 27.80 -29.79 -7.76
CA VAL A 222 27.13 -28.69 -7.07
C VAL A 222 25.83 -29.17 -6.47
N THR A 223 25.74 -29.18 -5.14
CA THR A 223 24.53 -29.56 -4.40
C THR A 223 23.38 -28.57 -4.65
N ASP A 224 22.14 -29.05 -4.57
CA ASP A 224 20.96 -28.20 -4.69
C ASP A 224 20.90 -27.10 -3.61
N GLU A 225 21.48 -27.36 -2.44
CA GLU A 225 21.61 -26.39 -1.36
C GLU A 225 22.53 -25.25 -1.77
N ARG A 226 23.70 -25.55 -2.33
CA ARG A 226 24.64 -24.56 -2.84
C ARG A 226 24.04 -23.72 -3.98
N ARG A 227 23.25 -24.33 -4.87
CA ARG A 227 22.52 -23.59 -5.93
C ARG A 227 21.53 -22.59 -5.35
N ARG A 228 20.81 -22.97 -4.27
CA ARG A 228 19.85 -22.08 -3.58
C ARG A 228 20.56 -20.94 -2.85
N GLU A 229 21.67 -21.22 -2.17
CA GLU A 229 22.49 -20.20 -1.50
C GLU A 229 23.00 -19.14 -2.49
N VAL A 230 23.63 -19.60 -3.59
CA VAL A 230 24.15 -18.71 -4.64
C VAL A 230 23.02 -17.87 -5.25
N ALA A 231 21.87 -18.49 -5.51
CA ALA A 231 20.72 -17.75 -6.03
C ALA A 231 20.15 -16.73 -5.01
N ALA A 232 20.15 -17.06 -3.72
CA ALA A 232 19.72 -16.15 -2.67
C ALA A 232 20.66 -14.96 -2.54
N GLU A 233 21.97 -15.20 -2.52
CA GLU A 233 23.00 -14.17 -2.46
C GLU A 233 22.96 -13.23 -3.67
N LEU A 234 22.81 -13.80 -4.87
CA LEU A 234 22.63 -13.01 -6.09
C LEU A 234 21.40 -12.12 -6.02
N LEU A 235 20.27 -12.67 -5.58
CA LEU A 235 19.02 -11.91 -5.44
C LEU A 235 19.15 -10.77 -4.43
N ASP A 236 19.78 -11.02 -3.28
CA ASP A 236 19.97 -9.99 -2.26
C ASP A 236 20.86 -8.86 -2.78
N GLY A 237 21.96 -9.16 -3.45
CA GLY A 237 22.82 -8.16 -4.08
C GLY A 237 22.14 -7.37 -5.21
N LEU A 238 21.25 -8.00 -5.98
CA LEU A 238 20.44 -7.29 -6.98
C LEU A 238 19.40 -6.38 -6.33
N MET A 239 18.74 -6.84 -5.25
CA MET A 239 17.73 -6.05 -4.53
C MET A 239 18.29 -4.84 -3.78
N GLU A 240 19.60 -4.82 -3.47
CA GLU A 240 20.28 -3.64 -2.94
C GLU A 240 20.39 -2.53 -4.00
N ARG A 241 20.47 -2.88 -5.28
CA ARG A 241 20.70 -1.96 -6.41
C ARG A 241 19.42 -1.62 -7.16
N ILE A 242 18.52 -2.59 -7.26
CA ILE A 242 17.20 -2.43 -7.88
C ILE A 242 16.18 -2.34 -6.74
N ALA A 243 15.93 -1.12 -6.27
CA ALA A 243 15.13 -0.86 -5.07
C ALA A 243 13.67 -1.34 -5.19
N GLY A 244 13.12 -1.31 -6.41
CA GLY A 244 11.74 -1.70 -6.68
C GLY A 244 11.25 -1.19 -8.04
N PRO A 245 10.01 -1.43 -8.41
CA PRO A 245 9.38 -0.85 -9.59
C PRO A 245 9.47 0.68 -9.62
N ASP A 246 9.48 1.24 -10.81
CA ASP A 246 9.52 2.69 -11.05
C ASP A 246 8.48 3.03 -12.13
N PHE A 247 7.30 3.44 -11.68
CA PHE A 247 6.15 3.64 -12.55
C PHE A 247 6.21 4.96 -13.33
N PRO A 248 5.76 4.99 -14.59
CA PRO A 248 5.74 6.19 -15.41
C PRO A 248 4.84 7.30 -14.83
N THR A 249 3.75 6.94 -14.15
CA THR A 249 2.83 7.87 -13.49
C THR A 249 3.29 8.30 -12.10
N ARG A 250 4.52 7.93 -11.69
CA ARG A 250 5.09 8.24 -10.37
C ARG A 250 4.33 7.56 -9.22
N GLY A 251 3.81 8.32 -8.25
CA GLY A 251 3.12 7.81 -7.07
C GLY A 251 4.05 7.18 -6.03
N LEU A 252 3.45 6.57 -5.03
CA LEU A 252 4.14 5.95 -3.91
C LEU A 252 3.99 4.44 -3.95
N ILE A 253 5.02 3.71 -3.52
CA ILE A 253 4.93 2.30 -3.17
C ILE A 253 5.00 2.18 -1.65
N VAL A 254 4.03 1.50 -1.05
CA VAL A 254 3.92 1.34 0.41
C VAL A 254 4.54 0.02 0.84
N GLY A 255 5.68 0.11 1.53
CA GLY A 255 6.43 -1.03 2.04
C GLY A 255 7.24 -1.78 0.97
N ARG A 256 8.15 -2.65 1.43
CA ARG A 256 9.06 -3.42 0.56
C ARG A 256 8.76 -4.92 0.51
N ARG A 257 7.78 -5.41 1.29
CA ARG A 257 7.49 -6.84 1.39
C ARG A 257 7.08 -7.44 0.04
N GLY A 258 6.11 -6.80 -0.63
CA GLY A 258 5.60 -7.26 -1.94
C GLY A 258 6.67 -7.22 -3.04
N ILE A 259 7.59 -6.23 -2.99
CA ILE A 259 8.73 -6.14 -3.92
C ILE A 259 9.66 -7.34 -3.73
N ARG A 260 10.07 -7.62 -2.47
CA ARG A 260 10.96 -8.75 -2.16
C ARG A 260 10.35 -10.09 -2.56
N GLU A 261 9.05 -10.26 -2.32
CA GLU A 261 8.32 -11.47 -2.70
C GLU A 261 8.30 -11.63 -4.22
N ALA A 262 7.97 -10.56 -4.97
CA ALA A 262 7.96 -10.56 -6.43
C ALA A 262 9.33 -10.91 -7.02
N TYR A 263 10.41 -10.35 -6.50
CA TYR A 263 11.75 -10.61 -7.02
C TYR A 263 12.27 -12.01 -6.70
N ARG A 264 11.88 -12.56 -5.54
CA ARG A 264 12.30 -13.91 -5.11
C ARG A 264 11.49 -15.04 -5.73
N THR A 265 10.23 -14.81 -6.06
CA THR A 265 9.33 -15.87 -6.51
C THR A 265 8.79 -15.65 -7.92
N GLY A 266 8.96 -14.46 -8.48
CA GLY A 266 8.32 -14.03 -9.71
C GLY A 266 6.85 -13.62 -9.51
N ARG A 267 6.32 -13.66 -8.28
CA ARG A 267 4.95 -13.27 -7.93
C ARG A 267 4.93 -12.46 -6.65
N GLY A 268 4.07 -11.44 -6.58
CA GLY A 268 3.95 -10.61 -5.39
C GLY A 268 2.87 -9.56 -5.55
N SER A 269 2.52 -8.90 -4.45
CA SER A 269 1.52 -7.84 -4.41
C SER A 269 2.16 -6.56 -3.89
N ILE A 270 2.19 -5.52 -4.73
CA ILE A 270 2.81 -4.23 -4.43
C ILE A 270 1.70 -3.20 -4.25
N THR A 271 1.60 -2.63 -3.06
CA THR A 271 0.64 -1.57 -2.77
C THR A 271 1.16 -0.26 -3.33
N MET A 272 0.38 0.35 -4.21
CA MET A 272 0.62 1.68 -4.79
C MET A 272 -0.35 2.67 -4.15
N ARG A 273 0.11 3.89 -3.93
CA ARG A 273 -0.70 4.98 -3.35
C ARG A 273 -0.48 6.27 -4.13
N ALA A 274 -1.55 7.05 -4.29
CA ALA A 274 -1.50 8.39 -4.87
C ALA A 274 -0.70 9.35 -3.99
N VAL A 275 -0.09 10.37 -4.60
CA VAL A 275 0.43 11.54 -3.89
C VAL A 275 -0.69 12.56 -3.77
N VAL A 276 -1.08 12.86 -2.54
CA VAL A 276 -2.17 13.77 -2.22
C VAL A 276 -1.66 14.84 -1.27
N GLU A 277 -1.85 16.11 -1.65
CA GLU A 277 -1.51 17.27 -0.84
C GLU A 277 -2.79 17.94 -0.31
N VAL A 278 -2.70 18.49 0.91
CA VAL A 278 -3.79 19.29 1.48
C VAL A 278 -3.52 20.74 1.12
N GLU A 279 -4.38 21.32 0.29
CA GLU A 279 -4.30 22.72 -0.13
C GLU A 279 -5.55 23.49 0.33
N GLU A 280 -5.40 24.77 0.63
CA GLU A 280 -6.54 25.67 0.84
C GLU A 280 -6.84 26.41 -0.47
N ILE A 281 -8.01 26.16 -1.07
CA ILE A 281 -8.43 26.77 -2.32
C ILE A 281 -9.72 27.54 -2.08
N GLN A 282 -9.69 28.86 -2.27
CA GLN A 282 -10.84 29.77 -2.08
C GLN A 282 -11.49 29.64 -0.69
N GLY A 283 -10.67 29.53 0.36
CA GLY A 283 -11.12 29.39 1.75
C GLY A 283 -11.78 28.05 2.08
N ARG A 284 -11.46 26.98 1.31
CA ARG A 284 -11.88 25.62 1.57
C ARG A 284 -10.68 24.67 1.56
N THR A 285 -10.66 23.77 2.50
CA THR A 285 -9.69 22.67 2.51
C THR A 285 -9.98 21.72 1.37
N CYS A 286 -8.96 21.40 0.58
CA CYS A 286 -9.04 20.50 -0.55
C CYS A 286 -7.96 19.43 -0.46
N LEU A 287 -8.28 18.23 -0.89
CA LEU A 287 -7.30 17.19 -1.17
C LEU A 287 -6.95 17.25 -2.65
N VAL A 288 -5.71 17.57 -2.97
CA VAL A 288 -5.24 17.71 -4.34
C VAL A 288 -4.37 16.52 -4.71
N VAL A 289 -4.87 15.69 -5.62
CA VAL A 289 -4.15 14.52 -6.11
C VAL A 289 -3.18 14.96 -7.19
N LYS A 290 -1.88 14.87 -6.92
CA LYS A 290 -0.79 15.26 -7.82
C LYS A 290 -0.29 14.11 -8.67
N GLU A 291 -0.31 12.89 -8.13
CA GLU A 291 0.15 11.69 -8.81
C GLU A 291 -0.79 10.53 -8.50
N LEU A 292 -1.03 9.68 -9.48
CA LEU A 292 -1.93 8.53 -9.37
C LEU A 292 -1.15 7.22 -9.41
N PRO A 293 -1.67 6.15 -8.79
CA PRO A 293 -1.13 4.81 -8.99
C PRO A 293 -1.12 4.43 -10.46
N PHE A 294 -0.14 3.62 -10.86
CA PHE A 294 0.00 3.19 -12.26
C PHE A 294 -1.26 2.47 -12.75
N GLN A 295 -1.68 2.78 -13.98
CA GLN A 295 -2.88 2.26 -14.65
C GLN A 295 -4.23 2.73 -14.06
N VAL A 296 -4.24 3.66 -13.13
CA VAL A 296 -5.49 4.26 -12.65
C VAL A 296 -5.93 5.38 -13.59
N ASN A 297 -7.17 5.27 -14.05
CA ASN A 297 -7.79 6.27 -14.90
C ASN A 297 -8.42 7.38 -14.03
N PRO A 298 -8.00 8.66 -14.19
CA PRO A 298 -8.47 9.77 -13.35
C PRO A 298 -9.98 10.06 -13.49
N ASP A 299 -10.56 9.93 -14.68
CA ASP A 299 -11.98 10.22 -14.93
C ASP A 299 -12.88 9.16 -14.28
N ASN A 300 -12.49 7.88 -14.41
CA ASN A 300 -13.19 6.77 -13.75
C ASN A 300 -13.06 6.86 -12.24
N LEU A 301 -11.92 7.30 -11.72
CA LEU A 301 -11.71 7.54 -10.30
C LEU A 301 -12.61 8.66 -9.78
N ALA A 302 -12.68 9.81 -10.49
CA ALA A 302 -13.54 10.94 -10.12
C ALA A 302 -15.02 10.51 -10.09
N THR A 303 -15.46 9.77 -11.12
CA THR A 303 -16.81 9.20 -11.18
C THR A 303 -17.08 8.27 -10.00
N LYS A 304 -16.14 7.39 -9.67
CA LYS A 304 -16.26 6.46 -8.54
C LYS A 304 -16.37 7.16 -7.21
N ILE A 305 -15.57 8.21 -6.99
CA ILE A 305 -15.66 9.05 -5.78
C ILE A 305 -17.05 9.68 -5.67
N ALA A 306 -17.57 10.28 -6.76
CA ALA A 306 -18.89 10.91 -6.78
C ALA A 306 -20.03 9.90 -6.49
N GLU A 307 -19.96 8.68 -7.03
CA GLU A 307 -20.90 7.59 -6.73
C GLU A 307 -20.87 7.23 -5.24
N LEU A 308 -19.69 7.01 -4.66
CA LEU A 308 -19.54 6.64 -3.26
C LEU A 308 -20.04 7.75 -2.29
N VAL A 309 -19.89 9.02 -2.68
CA VAL A 309 -20.44 10.16 -1.94
C VAL A 309 -21.97 10.15 -2.01
N LYS A 310 -22.54 9.92 -3.19
CA LYS A 310 -24.00 9.84 -3.41
C LYS A 310 -24.62 8.68 -2.63
N ASP A 311 -23.93 7.53 -2.57
CA ASP A 311 -24.37 6.33 -1.84
C ASP A 311 -24.15 6.45 -0.32
N GLY A 312 -23.59 7.57 0.17
CA GLY A 312 -23.33 7.80 1.59
C GLY A 312 -22.17 6.98 2.18
N ARG A 313 -21.40 6.31 1.34
CA ARG A 313 -20.23 5.50 1.76
C ARG A 313 -18.98 6.35 2.00
N LEU A 314 -18.89 7.51 1.38
CA LEU A 314 -17.89 8.54 1.63
C LEU A 314 -18.58 9.80 2.11
N SER A 315 -18.18 10.30 3.28
CA SER A 315 -18.65 11.57 3.85
C SER A 315 -17.55 12.63 3.80
N GLY A 316 -17.93 13.89 4.07
CA GLY A 316 -16.95 14.99 4.17
C GLY A 316 -16.50 15.58 2.84
N ILE A 317 -16.94 15.08 1.67
CA ILE A 317 -16.62 15.61 0.34
C ILE A 317 -17.78 16.49 -0.14
N ALA A 318 -17.44 17.67 -0.66
CA ALA A 318 -18.40 18.63 -1.21
C ALA A 318 -18.44 18.62 -2.74
N ASP A 319 -17.26 18.48 -3.40
CA ASP A 319 -17.13 18.54 -4.86
C ASP A 319 -15.86 17.81 -5.32
N VAL A 320 -15.83 17.35 -6.57
CA VAL A 320 -14.65 16.75 -7.23
C VAL A 320 -14.45 17.43 -8.57
N ARG A 321 -13.25 17.95 -8.82
CA ARG A 321 -12.90 18.67 -10.05
C ARG A 321 -11.63 18.12 -10.64
N ASP A 322 -11.62 17.90 -11.95
CA ASP A 322 -10.38 17.64 -12.69
C ASP A 322 -9.85 18.97 -13.26
N GLU A 323 -8.69 19.39 -12.76
CA GLU A 323 -7.96 20.57 -13.20
C GLU A 323 -6.64 20.16 -13.90
N THR A 324 -6.54 18.91 -14.35
CA THR A 324 -5.41 18.36 -15.07
C THR A 324 -5.19 19.08 -16.38
N SER A 325 -3.97 19.53 -16.65
CA SER A 325 -3.61 20.16 -17.90
C SER A 325 -2.14 19.91 -18.24
N GLY A 326 -1.75 20.20 -19.49
CA GLY A 326 -0.36 20.10 -19.93
C GLY A 326 0.60 21.04 -19.15
N ARG A 327 0.09 22.06 -18.45
CA ARG A 327 0.89 22.98 -17.62
C ARG A 327 0.95 22.56 -16.16
N THR A 328 -0.17 22.08 -15.61
CA THR A 328 -0.29 21.72 -14.19
C THR A 328 0.10 20.27 -13.91
N GLY A 329 0.19 19.42 -14.94
CA GLY A 329 0.26 17.98 -14.76
C GLY A 329 -1.05 17.43 -14.19
N GLN A 330 -1.00 16.25 -13.58
CA GLN A 330 -2.13 15.64 -12.88
C GLN A 330 -2.59 16.52 -11.71
N ARG A 331 -3.86 16.90 -11.70
CA ARG A 331 -4.46 17.73 -10.65
C ARG A 331 -5.94 17.42 -10.49
N LEU A 332 -6.26 16.40 -9.72
CA LEU A 332 -7.63 16.07 -9.32
C LEU A 332 -7.88 16.71 -7.95
N VAL A 333 -8.81 17.69 -7.88
CA VAL A 333 -9.12 18.46 -6.68
C VAL A 333 -10.40 17.93 -6.04
N ILE A 334 -10.28 17.43 -4.81
CA ILE A 334 -11.40 16.94 -4.00
C ILE A 334 -11.67 17.98 -2.92
N VAL A 335 -12.75 18.73 -3.08
CA VAL A 335 -13.15 19.83 -2.16
C VAL A 335 -13.86 19.26 -0.95
N LEU A 336 -13.40 19.58 0.25
CA LEU A 336 -13.97 19.07 1.49
C LEU A 336 -15.11 19.96 1.99
N LYS A 337 -16.02 19.39 2.81
CA LYS A 337 -16.97 20.13 3.61
C LYS A 337 -16.22 20.86 4.74
N ARG A 338 -16.82 21.93 5.31
CA ARG A 338 -16.15 22.77 6.31
C ARG A 338 -15.77 22.05 7.61
N ASP A 339 -16.57 21.06 7.98
CA ASP A 339 -16.47 20.23 9.19
C ASP A 339 -15.67 18.92 8.96
N ALA A 340 -15.13 18.72 7.76
CA ALA A 340 -14.45 17.49 7.42
C ALA A 340 -12.97 17.52 7.80
N ILE A 341 -12.50 16.47 8.46
CA ILE A 341 -11.08 16.27 8.79
C ILE A 341 -10.39 15.65 7.58
N ALA A 342 -9.46 16.38 6.98
CA ALA A 342 -8.79 15.99 5.73
C ALA A 342 -8.16 14.58 5.80
N LYS A 343 -7.48 14.24 6.91
CA LYS A 343 -6.83 12.94 7.11
C LYS A 343 -7.84 11.78 7.10
N VAL A 344 -8.98 11.96 7.77
CA VAL A 344 -10.05 10.94 7.83
C VAL A 344 -10.65 10.70 6.45
N VAL A 345 -10.95 11.79 5.71
CA VAL A 345 -11.48 11.68 4.34
C VAL A 345 -10.45 10.99 3.43
N LEU A 346 -9.17 11.34 3.55
CA LEU A 346 -8.10 10.74 2.76
C LEU A 346 -7.96 9.23 3.03
N ASN A 347 -8.00 8.82 4.30
CA ASN A 347 -7.94 7.41 4.68
C ASN A 347 -9.15 6.62 4.12
N ASN A 348 -10.35 7.19 4.18
CA ASN A 348 -11.53 6.60 3.57
C ASN A 348 -11.41 6.49 2.04
N LEU A 349 -10.82 7.49 1.39
CA LEU A 349 -10.53 7.45 -0.04
C LEU A 349 -9.54 6.33 -0.38
N TYR A 350 -8.47 6.14 0.40
CA TYR A 350 -7.53 5.03 0.21
C TYR A 350 -8.19 3.66 0.38
N LYS A 351 -9.12 3.52 1.33
CA LYS A 351 -9.83 2.25 1.57
C LYS A 351 -10.85 1.91 0.49
N HIS A 352 -11.53 2.91 -0.07
CA HIS A 352 -12.71 2.68 -0.91
C HIS A 352 -12.50 3.01 -2.40
N THR A 353 -11.36 3.57 -2.78
CA THR A 353 -11.08 4.00 -4.16
C THR A 353 -9.68 3.58 -4.62
N GLN A 354 -9.41 3.75 -5.92
CA GLN A 354 -8.11 3.48 -6.53
C GLN A 354 -7.03 4.54 -6.24
N LEU A 355 -7.26 5.48 -5.28
CA LEU A 355 -6.17 6.30 -4.73
C LEU A 355 -5.13 5.44 -4.00
N GLN A 356 -5.51 4.25 -3.55
CA GLN A 356 -4.61 3.16 -3.20
C GLN A 356 -5.04 1.92 -3.96
N ASP A 357 -4.12 1.29 -4.68
CA ASP A 357 -4.38 0.10 -5.48
C ASP A 357 -3.23 -0.89 -5.34
N THR A 358 -3.46 -2.14 -5.74
CA THR A 358 -2.48 -3.21 -5.65
C THR A 358 -2.04 -3.65 -7.04
N PHE A 359 -0.75 -3.53 -7.33
CA PHE A 359 -0.14 -4.11 -8.52
C PHE A 359 0.24 -5.56 -8.23
N VAL A 360 -0.53 -6.50 -8.80
CA VAL A 360 -0.26 -7.93 -8.67
C VAL A 360 0.81 -8.32 -9.68
N VAL A 361 2.02 -8.58 -9.21
CA VAL A 361 3.16 -8.97 -10.04
C VAL A 361 3.05 -10.44 -10.43
N ASN A 362 3.26 -10.73 -11.72
CA ASN A 362 3.50 -12.06 -12.26
C ASN A 362 4.54 -11.96 -13.39
N MET A 363 5.79 -12.28 -13.07
CA MET A 363 6.93 -12.17 -13.99
C MET A 363 7.00 -13.35 -14.95
N LEU A 364 5.92 -13.55 -15.73
CA LEU A 364 5.80 -14.60 -16.71
C LEU A 364 6.32 -14.13 -18.07
N ALA A 365 7.31 -14.81 -18.63
CA ALA A 365 7.88 -14.52 -19.95
C ALA A 365 8.21 -15.81 -20.71
N LEU A 366 8.43 -15.70 -22.00
CA LEU A 366 8.88 -16.81 -22.85
C LEU A 366 10.39 -16.98 -22.73
N VAL A 367 10.81 -18.19 -22.42
CA VAL A 367 12.20 -18.64 -22.45
C VAL A 367 12.26 -19.78 -23.47
N ASP A 368 12.92 -19.57 -24.59
CA ASP A 368 12.99 -20.53 -25.70
C ASP A 368 11.61 -21.02 -26.15
N GLY A 369 10.65 -20.10 -26.23
CA GLY A 369 9.26 -20.37 -26.61
C GLY A 369 8.39 -21.03 -25.54
N VAL A 370 8.93 -21.27 -24.32
CA VAL A 370 8.21 -21.87 -23.21
C VAL A 370 7.88 -20.82 -22.15
N PRO A 371 6.61 -20.67 -21.73
CA PRO A 371 6.24 -19.72 -20.68
C PRO A 371 6.79 -20.15 -19.32
N ARG A 372 7.52 -19.26 -18.65
CA ARG A 372 8.10 -19.48 -17.32
C ARG A 372 7.88 -18.26 -16.42
N THR A 373 7.51 -18.49 -15.16
CA THR A 373 7.55 -17.46 -14.12
C THR A 373 8.98 -17.31 -13.64
N LEU A 374 9.56 -16.12 -13.76
CA LEU A 374 10.97 -15.86 -13.56
C LEU A 374 11.19 -15.01 -12.31
N ARG A 375 12.29 -15.28 -11.60
CA ARG A 375 12.82 -14.39 -10.57
C ARG A 375 13.65 -13.28 -11.22
N LEU A 376 13.91 -12.22 -10.46
CA LEU A 376 14.72 -11.09 -10.95
C LEU A 376 16.10 -11.51 -11.47
N ASP A 377 16.80 -12.38 -10.74
CA ASP A 377 18.11 -12.92 -11.15
C ASP A 377 18.05 -13.68 -12.48
N GLN A 378 16.98 -14.43 -12.71
CA GLN A 378 16.79 -15.19 -13.93
C GLN A 378 16.56 -14.28 -15.14
N VAL A 379 15.75 -13.23 -14.98
CA VAL A 379 15.52 -12.25 -16.06
C VAL A 379 16.84 -11.58 -16.48
N ILE A 380 17.66 -11.16 -15.52
CA ILE A 380 18.98 -10.55 -15.80
C ILE A 380 19.92 -11.55 -16.46
N ARG A 381 19.97 -12.77 -15.97
CA ARG A 381 20.82 -13.83 -16.57
C ARG A 381 20.45 -14.12 -18.02
N TYR A 382 19.16 -14.26 -18.34
CA TYR A 382 18.73 -14.52 -19.72
C TYR A 382 19.03 -13.34 -20.65
N TRP A 383 18.87 -12.11 -20.16
CA TRP A 383 19.24 -10.94 -20.95
C TRP A 383 20.75 -10.86 -21.17
N VAL A 384 21.60 -11.09 -20.17
CA VAL A 384 23.06 -11.11 -20.31
C VAL A 384 23.50 -12.22 -21.26
N ALA A 385 22.93 -13.42 -21.16
CA ALA A 385 23.23 -14.51 -22.10
C ALA A 385 22.89 -14.15 -23.55
N HIS A 386 21.75 -13.48 -23.77
CA HIS A 386 21.38 -12.96 -25.07
C HIS A 386 22.38 -11.91 -25.57
N GLN A 387 22.83 -10.99 -24.71
CA GLN A 387 23.84 -10.00 -25.12
C GLN A 387 25.19 -10.64 -25.48
N ILE A 388 25.61 -11.68 -24.78
CA ILE A 388 26.83 -12.44 -25.12
C ILE A 388 26.67 -13.04 -26.53
N ASP A 389 25.54 -13.67 -26.86
CA ASP A 389 25.27 -14.22 -28.18
C ASP A 389 25.29 -13.12 -29.28
N VAL A 390 24.59 -12.00 -29.03
CA VAL A 390 24.59 -10.84 -29.93
C VAL A 390 25.98 -10.32 -30.20
N ILE A 391 26.85 -10.17 -29.18
CA ILE A 391 28.23 -9.71 -29.33
C ILE A 391 29.05 -10.71 -30.09
N GLN A 392 28.97 -12.02 -29.80
CA GLN A 392 29.69 -13.05 -30.52
C GLN A 392 29.30 -13.09 -32.01
N ARG A 393 27.99 -13.03 -32.31
CA ARG A 393 27.48 -13.05 -33.70
C ARG A 393 27.91 -11.81 -34.47
N ARG A 394 27.77 -10.64 -33.87
CA ARG A 394 28.23 -9.35 -34.40
C ARG A 394 29.72 -9.37 -34.70
N THR A 395 30.50 -9.84 -33.75
CA THR A 395 31.95 -9.90 -33.88
C THR A 395 32.37 -10.88 -34.97
N ARG A 396 31.74 -12.07 -35.07
CA ARG A 396 31.98 -13.02 -36.20
C ARG A 396 31.60 -12.40 -37.57
N PHE A 397 30.52 -11.64 -37.63
CA PHE A 397 30.13 -10.94 -38.85
C PHE A 397 31.19 -9.92 -39.26
N ARG A 398 31.62 -9.08 -38.31
CA ARG A 398 32.62 -8.03 -38.54
C ARG A 398 34.00 -8.66 -38.87
N LEU A 399 34.39 -9.72 -38.21
CA LEU A 399 35.61 -10.49 -38.49
C LEU A 399 35.60 -10.99 -39.93
N ARG A 400 34.53 -11.68 -40.32
CA ARG A 400 34.38 -12.19 -41.72
C ARG A 400 34.49 -11.05 -42.72
N LYS A 401 33.81 -9.93 -42.50
CA LYS A 401 33.86 -8.76 -43.39
C LYS A 401 35.24 -8.12 -43.46
N ALA A 402 35.95 -8.04 -42.34
CA ALA A 402 37.30 -7.53 -42.27
C ALA A 402 38.28 -8.47 -43.04
N GLN A 403 38.12 -9.78 -42.83
CA GLN A 403 38.95 -10.81 -43.52
C GLN A 403 38.67 -10.82 -45.05
N GLU A 404 37.37 -10.74 -45.48
CA GLU A 404 36.99 -10.61 -46.91
C GLU A 404 37.61 -9.36 -47.53
N ARG A 405 37.66 -8.24 -46.79
CA ARG A 405 38.23 -6.99 -47.30
C ARG A 405 39.75 -7.03 -47.33
N LEU A 406 40.39 -7.58 -46.28
CA LEU A 406 41.86 -7.76 -46.20
C LEU A 406 42.37 -8.62 -47.35
N HIS A 407 41.64 -9.69 -47.67
CA HIS A 407 41.89 -10.60 -48.76
C HIS A 407 41.99 -9.85 -50.09
N ILE A 408 41.12 -8.90 -50.35
CA ILE A 408 41.12 -8.08 -51.55
C ILE A 408 42.26 -7.05 -51.49
N VAL A 409 42.47 -6.37 -50.37
CA VAL A 409 43.50 -5.30 -50.21
C VAL A 409 44.90 -5.91 -50.38
N ALA A 410 45.15 -7.08 -49.83
CA ALA A 410 46.41 -7.80 -49.99
C ALA A 410 46.75 -8.06 -51.46
N ALA A 411 45.78 -8.50 -52.27
CA ALA A 411 45.95 -8.72 -53.69
C ALA A 411 46.15 -7.42 -54.49
N LEU A 412 45.45 -6.35 -54.08
CA LEU A 412 45.65 -5.01 -54.71
C LEU A 412 47.07 -4.47 -54.44
N LEU A 413 47.60 -4.65 -53.22
CA LEU A 413 48.99 -4.30 -52.89
C LEU A 413 50.00 -5.15 -53.68
N ALA A 414 49.82 -6.47 -53.76
CA ALA A 414 50.67 -7.33 -54.58
C ALA A 414 50.67 -6.93 -56.06
N ALA A 415 49.49 -6.55 -56.59
CA ALA A 415 49.39 -6.07 -57.96
C ALA A 415 50.10 -4.72 -58.20
N ILE A 416 50.07 -3.82 -57.19
CA ILE A 416 50.79 -2.53 -57.25
C ILE A 416 52.31 -2.74 -57.17
N ASP A 417 52.74 -3.71 -56.36
CA ASP A 417 54.17 -4.04 -56.23
C ASP A 417 54.73 -4.67 -57.48
N ALA A 418 53.95 -5.38 -58.28
CA ALA A 418 54.29 -6.00 -59.55
C ALA A 418 53.60 -5.29 -60.75
N ILE A 419 53.41 -3.97 -60.69
CA ILE A 419 52.49 -3.25 -61.59
C ILE A 419 52.86 -3.33 -63.05
N ASP A 420 54.12 -3.30 -63.38
CA ASP A 420 54.61 -3.35 -64.77
C ASP A 420 54.30 -4.74 -65.39
N GLU A 421 54.43 -5.83 -64.64
CA GLU A 421 54.14 -7.17 -65.06
C GLU A 421 52.63 -7.40 -65.21
N VAL A 422 51.84 -6.88 -64.30
CA VAL A 422 50.37 -6.87 -64.32
C VAL A 422 49.83 -6.14 -65.54
N ILE A 423 50.34 -4.96 -65.87
CA ILE A 423 49.90 -4.16 -67.00
C ILE A 423 50.33 -4.90 -68.35
N ALA A 424 51.53 -5.46 -68.37
CA ALA A 424 51.98 -6.18 -69.55
C ALA A 424 51.11 -7.41 -69.81
N LEU A 425 50.78 -8.18 -68.80
CA LEU A 425 49.91 -9.35 -68.86
C LEU A 425 48.50 -8.98 -69.31
N ILE A 426 47.89 -7.95 -68.75
CA ILE A 426 46.53 -7.52 -69.10
C ILE A 426 46.48 -7.08 -70.53
N ARG A 427 47.47 -6.32 -71.02
CA ARG A 427 47.56 -5.90 -72.45
C ARG A 427 47.80 -7.00 -73.41
N ALA A 428 48.50 -8.07 -73.01
CA ALA A 428 48.76 -9.26 -73.86
C ALA A 428 47.59 -10.22 -73.92
N SER A 429 46.61 -10.11 -73.05
CA SER A 429 45.49 -11.00 -72.91
C SER A 429 44.39 -10.72 -73.99
N GLU A 430 43.85 -11.75 -74.65
CA GLU A 430 42.81 -11.66 -75.67
C GLU A 430 41.40 -11.39 -75.12
N SER A 431 41.22 -11.64 -73.80
CA SER A 431 39.95 -11.42 -73.08
C SER A 431 40.14 -11.17 -71.58
N ALA A 432 39.15 -10.57 -70.95
CA ALA A 432 39.15 -10.36 -69.48
C ALA A 432 39.28 -11.72 -68.72
N ALA A 433 38.69 -12.81 -69.21
CA ALA A 433 38.83 -14.12 -68.60
C ALA A 433 40.24 -14.69 -68.73
N ALA A 434 40.93 -14.47 -69.92
CA ALA A 434 42.30 -14.84 -70.10
C ALA A 434 43.25 -14.00 -69.18
N ALA A 435 43.00 -12.72 -69.06
CA ALA A 435 43.72 -11.84 -68.12
C ALA A 435 43.55 -12.28 -66.67
N GLN A 436 42.35 -12.65 -66.29
CA GLN A 436 42.04 -13.14 -64.93
C GLN A 436 42.86 -14.43 -64.61
N THR A 437 42.83 -15.41 -65.52
CA THR A 437 43.58 -16.65 -65.36
C THR A 437 45.08 -16.38 -65.30
N GLY A 438 45.59 -15.43 -66.16
CA GLY A 438 46.97 -15.02 -66.13
C GLY A 438 47.40 -14.36 -64.80
N LEU A 439 46.57 -13.46 -64.29
CA LEU A 439 46.83 -12.84 -62.97
C LEU A 439 46.82 -13.83 -61.82
N MET A 440 45.93 -14.80 -61.84
CA MET A 440 45.90 -15.89 -60.88
C MET A 440 47.21 -16.68 -60.86
N GLY A 441 47.79 -16.93 -61.98
CA GLY A 441 49.08 -17.62 -62.12
C GLY A 441 50.28 -16.73 -61.79
N LEU A 442 50.20 -15.42 -62.11
CA LEU A 442 51.33 -14.50 -61.92
C LEU A 442 51.51 -14.12 -60.44
N LEU A 443 50.41 -13.84 -59.74
CA LEU A 443 50.45 -13.35 -58.36
C LEU A 443 50.06 -14.41 -57.32
N GLU A 444 49.82 -15.64 -57.73
CA GLU A 444 49.34 -16.77 -56.89
C GLU A 444 48.06 -16.40 -56.10
N ILE A 445 47.11 -15.75 -56.74
CA ILE A 445 45.86 -15.27 -56.17
C ILE A 445 44.64 -16.02 -56.70
N ASP A 446 43.51 -15.87 -56.02
CA ASP A 446 42.23 -16.50 -56.39
C ASP A 446 41.42 -15.67 -57.41
N GLU A 447 40.32 -16.23 -57.86
CA GLU A 447 39.40 -15.61 -58.81
C GLU A 447 38.83 -14.28 -58.36
N ILE A 448 38.45 -14.15 -57.02
CA ILE A 448 37.87 -12.96 -56.47
C ILE A 448 38.92 -11.84 -56.41
N GLN A 449 40.13 -12.15 -56.05
CA GLN A 449 41.29 -11.24 -56.00
C GLN A 449 41.67 -10.77 -57.43
N ALA A 450 41.75 -11.69 -58.38
CA ALA A 450 42.06 -11.35 -59.80
C ALA A 450 41.00 -10.46 -60.42
N ARG A 451 39.73 -10.67 -60.12
CA ARG A 451 38.63 -9.79 -60.57
C ARG A 451 38.75 -8.41 -59.93
N ALA A 452 39.04 -8.32 -58.64
CA ALA A 452 39.21 -7.02 -57.98
C ALA A 452 40.38 -6.21 -58.53
N ILE A 453 41.44 -6.88 -59.00
CA ILE A 453 42.55 -6.22 -59.69
C ILE A 453 42.12 -5.74 -61.08
N LEU A 454 41.36 -6.52 -61.86
CA LEU A 454 40.85 -6.08 -63.16
C LEU A 454 39.87 -4.91 -63.06
N ASP A 455 39.07 -4.85 -61.97
CA ASP A 455 38.15 -3.76 -61.70
C ASP A 455 38.80 -2.51 -61.11
N MET A 456 40.13 -2.57 -60.84
CA MET A 456 40.86 -1.48 -60.22
C MET A 456 40.96 -0.27 -61.19
N GLN A 457 40.61 0.89 -60.65
CA GLN A 457 40.72 2.16 -61.37
C GLN A 457 42.18 2.61 -61.49
N LEU A 458 42.59 3.07 -62.71
CA LEU A 458 43.96 3.56 -62.96
C LEU A 458 44.47 4.63 -61.99
N ARG A 459 43.60 5.41 -61.37
CA ARG A 459 43.99 6.41 -60.35
C ARG A 459 44.62 5.75 -59.09
N LYS A 460 44.25 4.51 -58.78
CA LYS A 460 44.73 3.78 -57.61
C LYS A 460 46.22 3.34 -57.76
N LEU A 461 46.81 3.56 -58.93
CA LEU A 461 48.22 3.29 -59.16
C LEU A 461 49.17 4.41 -58.65
N ALA A 462 48.63 5.54 -58.16
CA ALA A 462 49.39 6.66 -57.63
C ALA A 462 50.05 6.27 -56.27
N ALA A 463 51.20 6.86 -55.99
CA ALA A 463 51.96 6.59 -54.75
C ALA A 463 51.17 6.91 -53.49
N LEU A 464 50.25 7.88 -53.53
CA LEU A 464 49.37 8.24 -52.43
C LEU A 464 48.36 7.12 -52.14
N GLU A 465 47.74 6.57 -53.16
CA GLU A 465 46.74 5.48 -53.04
C GLU A 465 47.39 4.20 -52.50
N ARG A 466 48.66 3.89 -52.88
CA ARG A 466 49.41 2.77 -52.32
C ARG A 466 49.54 2.90 -50.77
N ARG A 467 49.84 4.12 -50.30
CA ARG A 467 49.90 4.39 -48.85
C ARG A 467 48.57 4.19 -48.16
N GLU A 468 47.50 4.67 -48.74
CA GLU A 468 46.13 4.50 -48.21
C GLU A 468 45.76 3.00 -48.13
N LEU A 469 46.08 2.17 -49.14
CA LEU A 469 45.87 0.74 -49.11
C LEU A 469 46.73 0.03 -48.04
N THR A 470 47.94 0.51 -47.82
CA THR A 470 48.82 -0.04 -46.79
C THR A 470 48.26 0.30 -45.37
N GLU A 471 47.82 1.55 -45.18
CA GLU A 471 47.17 1.99 -43.95
C GLU A 471 45.86 1.24 -43.70
N GLU A 472 45.06 0.97 -44.76
CA GLU A 472 43.84 0.15 -44.72
C GLU A 472 44.15 -1.30 -44.34
N ARG A 473 45.21 -1.90 -44.86
CA ARG A 473 45.67 -3.26 -44.48
C ARG A 473 45.98 -3.33 -43.01
N ASP A 474 46.86 -2.42 -42.51
CA ASP A 474 47.31 -2.40 -41.13
C ASP A 474 46.12 -2.20 -40.16
N ASP A 475 45.15 -1.34 -40.52
CA ASP A 475 43.92 -1.14 -39.74
C ASP A 475 43.02 -2.41 -39.75
N LEU A 476 42.91 -3.09 -40.89
CA LEU A 476 42.15 -4.35 -40.98
C LEU A 476 42.79 -5.48 -40.17
N GLU A 477 44.11 -5.63 -40.21
CA GLU A 477 44.84 -6.60 -39.42
C GLU A 477 44.68 -6.35 -37.91
N ALA A 478 44.75 -5.08 -37.49
CA ALA A 478 44.50 -4.71 -36.09
C ALA A 478 43.06 -5.01 -35.65
N LYS A 479 42.05 -4.72 -36.51
CA LYS A 479 40.65 -5.06 -36.28
C LYS A 479 40.40 -6.57 -36.18
N ILE A 480 41.01 -7.37 -37.08
CA ILE A 480 40.92 -8.82 -37.08
C ILE A 480 41.45 -9.36 -35.75
N ALA A 481 42.66 -8.94 -35.35
CA ALA A 481 43.27 -9.35 -34.08
C ALA A 481 42.36 -8.97 -32.86
N ASP A 482 41.75 -7.78 -32.89
CA ASP A 482 40.82 -7.36 -31.86
C ASP A 482 39.55 -8.25 -31.80
N PHE A 483 38.92 -8.52 -32.94
CA PHE A 483 37.74 -9.38 -33.05
C PHE A 483 38.05 -10.82 -32.62
N GLU A 484 39.17 -11.38 -32.99
CA GLU A 484 39.62 -12.71 -32.54
C GLU A 484 39.82 -12.74 -31.01
N SER A 485 40.42 -11.72 -30.44
CA SER A 485 40.57 -11.54 -29.00
C SER A 485 39.22 -11.44 -28.28
N ILE A 486 38.20 -10.72 -28.82
CA ILE A 486 36.85 -10.65 -28.25
C ILE A 486 36.20 -12.04 -28.26
N LEU A 487 36.31 -12.77 -29.38
CA LEU A 487 35.71 -14.11 -29.48
C LEU A 487 36.37 -15.11 -28.55
N ALA A 488 37.65 -14.99 -28.29
CA ALA A 488 38.42 -15.87 -27.39
C ALA A 488 38.23 -15.59 -25.90
N SER A 489 37.74 -14.39 -25.51
CA SER A 489 37.68 -13.96 -24.12
C SER A 489 36.26 -13.69 -23.64
N PRO A 490 35.63 -14.59 -22.87
CA PRO A 490 34.34 -14.35 -22.24
C PRO A 490 34.34 -13.12 -21.31
N SER A 491 35.44 -12.83 -20.62
CA SER A 491 35.55 -11.62 -19.77
C SER A 491 35.45 -10.36 -20.58
N ARG A 492 36.08 -10.29 -21.75
CA ARG A 492 36.04 -9.17 -22.65
C ARG A 492 34.65 -8.95 -23.25
N GLN A 493 33.92 -10.02 -23.54
CA GLN A 493 32.50 -9.93 -24.00
C GLN A 493 31.63 -9.30 -22.90
N ARG A 494 31.82 -9.66 -21.61
CA ARG A 494 31.11 -9.07 -20.48
C ARG A 494 31.47 -7.58 -20.28
N GLU A 495 32.72 -7.21 -20.45
CA GLU A 495 33.17 -5.82 -20.38
C GLU A 495 32.49 -4.95 -21.46
N ILE A 496 32.34 -5.49 -22.68
CA ILE A 496 31.63 -4.81 -23.77
C ILE A 496 30.17 -4.58 -23.40
N ILE A 497 29.48 -5.58 -22.83
CA ILE A 497 28.10 -5.42 -22.35
C ILE A 497 28.02 -4.28 -21.34
N GLY A 498 28.89 -4.28 -20.33
CA GLY A 498 28.96 -3.24 -19.31
C GLY A 498 29.17 -1.86 -19.91
N THR A 499 30.15 -1.71 -20.79
CA THR A 499 30.45 -0.42 -21.45
C THR A 499 29.27 0.08 -22.29
N GLU A 500 28.70 -0.76 -23.15
CA GLU A 500 27.57 -0.39 -24.00
C GLU A 500 26.31 -0.04 -23.19
N LEU A 501 26.02 -0.75 -22.13
CA LEU A 501 24.94 -0.44 -21.21
C LEU A 501 25.21 0.87 -20.45
N GLY A 502 26.45 1.10 -20.02
CA GLY A 502 26.88 2.35 -19.39
C GLY A 502 26.69 3.60 -20.27
N ASP A 503 27.01 3.47 -21.56
CA ASP A 503 26.77 4.53 -22.55
C ASP A 503 25.29 4.85 -22.69
N ILE A 504 24.43 3.80 -22.75
CA ILE A 504 22.98 3.97 -22.83
C ILE A 504 22.44 4.66 -21.57
N VAL A 505 22.90 4.26 -20.38
CA VAL A 505 22.53 4.89 -19.11
C VAL A 505 22.97 6.35 -19.04
N SER A 506 24.18 6.64 -19.50
CA SER A 506 24.69 8.02 -19.53
C SER A 506 23.84 8.93 -20.41
N LYS A 507 23.32 8.40 -21.53
CA LYS A 507 22.54 9.16 -22.51
C LYS A 507 21.04 9.25 -22.15
N TYR A 508 20.45 8.19 -21.61
CA TYR A 508 19.00 8.07 -21.44
C TYR A 508 18.56 7.87 -19.97
N GLY A 509 19.48 7.60 -19.06
CA GLY A 509 19.16 7.34 -17.66
C GLY A 509 18.63 8.59 -16.94
N ASP A 510 17.47 8.45 -16.29
CA ASP A 510 16.85 9.48 -15.47
C ASP A 510 16.76 9.05 -13.99
N VAL A 511 16.29 9.98 -13.15
CA VAL A 511 16.06 9.70 -11.73
C VAL A 511 14.81 8.85 -11.53
N ARG A 512 14.76 8.13 -10.42
CA ARG A 512 13.56 7.40 -9.99
C ARG A 512 12.36 8.34 -9.87
N ARG A 513 11.22 7.91 -10.36
CA ARG A 513 9.96 8.67 -10.35
C ARG A 513 9.07 8.27 -9.19
N THR A 514 8.98 6.96 -8.87
CA THR A 514 8.15 6.41 -7.82
C THR A 514 8.91 6.33 -6.51
N GLU A 515 8.40 6.95 -5.46
CA GLU A 515 8.98 6.88 -4.12
C GLU A 515 8.54 5.61 -3.39
N ILE A 516 9.46 4.99 -2.65
CA ILE A 516 9.18 3.80 -1.83
C ILE A 516 9.19 4.23 -0.37
N ILE A 517 8.00 4.31 0.23
CA ILE A 517 7.82 4.71 1.63
C ILE A 517 7.77 3.49 2.55
N ALA A 518 8.02 3.71 3.85
CA ALA A 518 7.83 2.67 4.85
C ALA A 518 6.36 2.23 4.91
N TYR A 519 6.13 0.97 5.31
CA TYR A 519 4.77 0.50 5.56
C TYR A 519 4.25 1.19 6.83
N ASP A 520 3.17 1.96 6.69
CA ASP A 520 2.52 2.72 7.74
C ASP A 520 1.40 1.95 8.46
N GLY A 521 1.28 0.66 8.20
CA GLY A 521 0.20 -0.20 8.70
C GLY A 521 -0.99 -0.28 7.73
N GLU A 522 -1.91 -1.20 8.01
CA GLU A 522 -3.22 -1.18 7.36
C GLU A 522 -4.03 -0.04 7.98
N VAL A 523 -4.81 0.67 7.19
CA VAL A 523 -5.75 1.68 7.70
C VAL A 523 -6.75 0.96 8.62
N ALA A 524 -6.61 1.15 9.93
CA ALA A 524 -7.53 0.57 10.90
C ALA A 524 -8.91 1.25 10.79
N ASP A 525 -9.97 0.56 11.19
CA ASP A 525 -11.31 1.17 11.21
C ASP A 525 -11.34 2.45 12.05
N GLU A 526 -10.50 2.52 13.06
CA GLU A 526 -10.27 3.68 13.91
C GLU A 526 -9.74 4.91 13.16
N ASP A 527 -8.84 4.70 12.18
CA ASP A 527 -8.28 5.78 11.34
C ASP A 527 -9.29 6.40 10.36
N LEU A 528 -10.45 5.74 10.20
CA LEU A 528 -11.54 6.19 9.33
C LEU A 528 -12.58 7.02 10.06
N ILE A 529 -12.48 7.12 11.38
CA ILE A 529 -13.44 7.78 12.26
C ILE A 529 -12.77 9.02 12.83
N ALA A 530 -13.49 10.14 12.81
CA ALA A 530 -13.00 11.37 13.42
C ALA A 530 -12.90 11.20 14.94
N GLU A 531 -11.77 11.58 15.53
CA GLU A 531 -11.67 11.73 16.97
C GLU A 531 -12.53 12.92 17.39
N ALA A 532 -13.48 12.67 18.27
CA ALA A 532 -14.40 13.68 18.79
C ALA A 532 -14.81 13.33 20.21
N ASP A 533 -15.06 14.35 21.02
CA ASP A 533 -15.60 14.17 22.35
C ASP A 533 -17.07 13.79 22.28
N ILE A 534 -17.42 12.75 23.02
CA ILE A 534 -18.77 12.20 23.10
C ILE A 534 -19.23 12.09 24.53
N VAL A 535 -20.52 12.29 24.73
CA VAL A 535 -21.21 11.97 25.97
C VAL A 535 -21.75 10.55 25.87
N VAL A 536 -21.32 9.70 26.78
CA VAL A 536 -21.85 8.33 26.92
C VAL A 536 -22.92 8.32 28.01
N THR A 537 -24.09 7.81 27.68
CA THR A 537 -25.21 7.64 28.63
C THR A 537 -25.56 6.15 28.69
N ILE A 538 -25.57 5.59 29.91
CA ILE A 538 -25.97 4.21 30.15
C ILE A 538 -27.03 4.20 31.25
N THR A 539 -28.15 3.50 30.99
CA THR A 539 -29.24 3.45 31.95
C THR A 539 -29.19 2.17 32.80
N HIS A 540 -29.85 2.17 33.93
CA HIS A 540 -30.04 0.99 34.82
C HIS A 540 -30.65 -0.22 34.08
N GLY A 541 -31.55 0.05 33.12
CA GLY A 541 -32.13 -0.94 32.26
C GLY A 541 -31.17 -1.46 31.15
N GLY A 542 -29.88 -1.05 31.15
CA GLY A 542 -28.86 -1.53 30.22
C GLY A 542 -28.95 -0.91 28.81
N TYR A 543 -29.54 0.27 28.64
CA TYR A 543 -29.53 0.99 27.39
C TYR A 543 -28.34 1.94 27.34
N ALA A 544 -27.55 1.88 26.27
CA ALA A 544 -26.40 2.72 26.03
C ALA A 544 -26.54 3.54 24.74
N LYS A 545 -25.99 4.73 24.77
CA LYS A 545 -25.84 5.59 23.59
C LYS A 545 -24.61 6.49 23.73
N ARG A 546 -24.13 6.98 22.61
CA ARG A 546 -23.21 8.11 22.53
C ARG A 546 -23.90 9.29 21.86
N THR A 547 -23.59 10.48 22.30
CA THR A 547 -24.11 11.73 21.74
C THR A 547 -22.94 12.71 21.63
N ASN A 548 -22.83 13.43 20.52
CA ASN A 548 -21.78 14.43 20.35
C ASN A 548 -21.97 15.54 21.40
N THR A 549 -20.85 16.00 22.00
CA THR A 549 -20.85 17.08 23.01
C THR A 549 -21.48 18.38 22.52
N ASP A 550 -21.43 18.67 21.22
CA ASP A 550 -22.08 19.83 20.60
C ASP A 550 -23.59 19.93 20.87
N GLN A 551 -24.27 18.79 21.12
CA GLN A 551 -25.69 18.76 21.47
C GLN A 551 -25.98 19.17 22.93
N TYR A 552 -24.93 19.30 23.76
CA TYR A 552 -24.99 19.70 25.16
C TYR A 552 -24.51 21.14 25.41
N ARG A 553 -24.44 22.01 24.39
CA ARG A 553 -23.98 23.39 24.50
C ARG A 553 -24.61 24.11 25.67
N ALA A 554 -23.80 24.81 26.45
CA ALA A 554 -24.15 25.54 27.66
C ALA A 554 -25.28 26.53 27.42
N GLN A 555 -26.38 26.41 28.19
CA GLN A 555 -27.40 27.45 28.31
C GLN A 555 -26.98 28.47 29.36
N ARG A 556 -27.14 29.77 29.05
CA ARG A 556 -26.87 30.86 30.00
C ARG A 556 -27.66 30.67 31.32
N ARG A 557 -27.09 31.09 32.44
CA ARG A 557 -27.70 31.07 33.78
C ARG A 557 -29.18 31.50 33.73
N GLY A 558 -30.10 30.64 34.22
CA GLY A 558 -31.55 30.88 34.26
C GLY A 558 -32.38 30.06 33.27
N GLY A 559 -31.76 29.16 32.44
CA GLY A 559 -32.46 28.23 31.57
C GLY A 559 -33.13 27.09 32.36
N LYS A 560 -34.26 26.56 31.85
CA LYS A 560 -34.87 25.32 32.35
C LYS A 560 -33.94 24.19 31.99
N GLY A 561 -33.44 23.40 32.97
CA GLY A 561 -32.59 22.24 32.78
C GLY A 561 -33.13 21.34 31.66
N VAL A 562 -32.23 20.75 30.89
CA VAL A 562 -32.54 19.98 29.69
C VAL A 562 -32.52 18.48 30.02
N ARG A 563 -33.48 17.69 29.56
CA ARG A 563 -33.54 16.23 29.79
C ARG A 563 -32.47 15.53 28.95
N GLY A 564 -31.66 14.69 29.58
CA GLY A 564 -30.58 13.91 28.94
C GLY A 564 -31.01 12.66 28.19
N ALA A 565 -32.24 12.11 28.46
CA ALA A 565 -32.79 10.96 27.75
C ALA A 565 -34.30 10.85 27.94
N ALA A 566 -35.04 10.31 26.97
CA ALA A 566 -36.44 9.91 27.13
C ALA A 566 -36.45 8.53 27.80
N LEU A 567 -36.54 8.50 29.12
CA LEU A 567 -36.57 7.32 29.94
C LEU A 567 -38.02 6.78 30.09
N ARG A 568 -38.17 5.44 30.26
CA ARG A 568 -39.41 4.91 30.85
C ARG A 568 -39.54 5.40 32.29
N SER A 569 -40.75 5.37 32.84
CA SER A 569 -41.04 5.83 34.19
C SER A 569 -40.30 5.07 35.32
N ASP A 570 -39.64 3.98 34.96
CA ASP A 570 -38.92 3.04 35.83
C ASP A 570 -37.43 2.86 35.51
N ASP A 571 -36.88 3.62 34.53
CA ASP A 571 -35.46 3.56 34.13
C ASP A 571 -34.73 4.85 34.49
N ILE A 572 -33.49 4.78 34.92
CA ILE A 572 -32.62 5.90 35.34
C ILE A 572 -31.26 5.80 34.66
N VAL A 573 -30.61 6.95 34.50
CA VAL A 573 -29.24 7.02 34.03
C VAL A 573 -28.29 6.65 35.17
N ASP A 574 -27.60 5.51 35.02
CA ASP A 574 -26.62 5.05 36.01
C ASP A 574 -25.21 5.60 35.71
N HIS A 575 -24.83 5.64 34.43
CA HIS A 575 -23.52 6.15 34.03
C HIS A 575 -23.70 7.23 32.97
N PHE A 576 -23.06 8.36 33.20
CA PHE A 576 -22.99 9.50 32.33
C PHE A 576 -21.61 10.12 32.43
N PHE A 577 -20.85 10.14 31.32
CA PHE A 577 -19.49 10.67 31.31
C PHE A 577 -19.10 11.14 29.92
N VAL A 578 -18.15 12.07 29.86
CA VAL A 578 -17.52 12.54 28.62
C VAL A 578 -16.28 11.69 28.33
N THR A 579 -16.11 11.30 27.08
CA THR A 579 -14.94 10.54 26.62
C THR A 579 -14.74 10.80 25.13
N SER A 580 -13.61 10.32 24.56
CA SER A 580 -13.37 10.40 23.12
C SER A 580 -13.96 9.19 22.39
N THR A 581 -14.34 9.38 21.12
CA THR A 581 -14.70 8.28 20.21
C THR A 581 -13.67 7.18 20.19
N HIS A 582 -12.39 7.48 20.38
CA HIS A 582 -11.25 6.56 20.30
C HIS A 582 -10.88 5.92 21.63
N HIS A 583 -11.46 6.35 22.75
CA HIS A 583 -11.20 5.78 24.06
C HIS A 583 -11.84 4.39 24.22
N TRP A 584 -11.21 3.54 25.01
CA TRP A 584 -11.79 2.28 25.45
C TRP A 584 -12.82 2.50 26.52
N ILE A 585 -13.93 1.77 26.46
CA ILE A 585 -14.96 1.72 27.51
C ILE A 585 -15.00 0.28 28.03
N LEU A 586 -14.69 0.09 29.30
CA LEU A 586 -14.73 -1.20 29.99
C LEU A 586 -16.05 -1.35 30.72
N PHE A 587 -16.79 -2.41 30.44
CA PHE A 587 -18.05 -2.76 31.09
C PHE A 587 -17.82 -3.94 32.03
N PHE A 588 -17.82 -3.68 33.33
CA PHE A 588 -17.72 -4.70 34.35
C PHE A 588 -19.13 -5.20 34.71
N THR A 589 -19.28 -6.53 34.80
CA THR A 589 -20.59 -7.13 35.05
C THR A 589 -20.66 -7.73 36.46
N ASN A 590 -21.90 -7.84 36.95
CA ASN A 590 -22.18 -8.50 38.24
C ASN A 590 -21.63 -9.94 38.33
N LYS A 591 -21.46 -10.61 37.17
CA LYS A 591 -20.88 -11.97 37.08
C LYS A 591 -19.35 -12.02 37.08
N GLY A 592 -18.68 -10.90 37.39
CA GLY A 592 -17.21 -10.84 37.46
C GLY A 592 -16.52 -10.89 36.09
N ARG A 593 -17.18 -10.51 35.06
CA ARG A 593 -16.64 -10.40 33.70
C ARG A 593 -16.43 -8.94 33.31
N VAL A 594 -15.52 -8.73 32.36
CA VAL A 594 -15.34 -7.43 31.72
C VAL A 594 -15.43 -7.56 30.20
N TYR A 595 -16.14 -6.65 29.60
CA TYR A 595 -16.24 -6.45 28.15
C TYR A 595 -15.66 -5.10 27.81
N ARG A 596 -15.19 -4.95 26.59
CA ARG A 596 -14.68 -3.66 26.12
C ARG A 596 -15.27 -3.29 24.76
N ALA A 597 -15.45 -2.01 24.55
CA ALA A 597 -15.79 -1.41 23.26
C ALA A 597 -15.07 -0.07 23.12
N LYS A 598 -14.84 0.37 21.88
CA LYS A 598 -14.40 1.73 21.60
C LYS A 598 -15.60 2.68 21.69
N GLY A 599 -15.36 3.95 22.05
CA GLY A 599 -16.43 4.94 22.10
C GLY A 599 -17.24 5.03 20.81
N TYR A 600 -16.58 4.90 19.64
CA TYR A 600 -17.25 4.93 18.33
C TYR A 600 -18.11 3.70 18.03
N GLU A 601 -17.94 2.58 18.73
CA GLU A 601 -18.76 1.37 18.57
C GLU A 601 -20.13 1.50 19.25
N LEU A 602 -20.27 2.42 20.21
CA LEU A 602 -21.55 2.70 20.83
C LEU A 602 -22.52 3.34 19.84
N PRO A 603 -23.82 3.01 19.91
CA PRO A 603 -24.81 3.56 19.00
C PRO A 603 -24.92 5.08 19.15
N GLU A 604 -24.76 5.79 18.04
CA GLU A 604 -24.96 7.23 17.97
C GLU A 604 -26.45 7.54 18.03
N ALA A 605 -26.84 8.40 18.93
CA ALA A 605 -28.22 8.80 19.09
C ALA A 605 -28.34 10.25 19.60
N GLY A 606 -29.40 10.93 19.20
CA GLY A 606 -29.69 12.25 19.71
C GLY A 606 -29.92 12.24 21.22
N ARG A 607 -29.80 13.44 21.84
CA ARG A 607 -29.90 13.60 23.28
C ARG A 607 -31.20 13.00 23.87
N ASP A 608 -32.32 13.15 23.19
CA ASP A 608 -33.64 12.67 23.66
C ASP A 608 -33.95 11.22 23.32
N ALA A 609 -33.07 10.56 22.56
CA ALA A 609 -33.24 9.17 22.17
C ALA A 609 -32.82 8.20 23.29
N ARG A 610 -33.46 7.01 23.31
CA ARG A 610 -33.24 5.98 24.35
C ARG A 610 -31.88 5.26 24.20
N GLY A 611 -31.33 5.17 22.98
CA GLY A 611 -30.20 4.30 22.66
C GLY A 611 -30.56 2.85 22.40
N GLN A 612 -29.56 1.96 22.46
CA GLN A 612 -29.75 0.51 22.25
C GLN A 612 -29.32 -0.27 23.50
N HIS A 613 -29.90 -1.42 23.70
CA HIS A 613 -29.54 -2.27 24.82
C HIS A 613 -28.13 -2.86 24.62
N VAL A 614 -27.29 -2.80 25.64
CA VAL A 614 -25.87 -3.23 25.58
C VAL A 614 -25.69 -4.70 25.20
N ALA A 615 -26.68 -5.57 25.48
CA ALA A 615 -26.64 -6.95 25.05
C ALA A 615 -26.68 -7.13 23.52
N ASN A 616 -27.03 -6.10 22.75
CA ASN A 616 -26.91 -6.09 21.30
C ASN A 616 -25.48 -5.77 20.81
N LEU A 617 -24.66 -5.20 21.67
CA LEU A 617 -23.29 -4.78 21.39
C LEU A 617 -22.28 -5.76 22.01
N LEU A 618 -22.56 -6.24 23.20
CA LEU A 618 -21.70 -7.06 24.02
C LEU A 618 -22.33 -8.44 24.20
N ALA A 619 -21.52 -9.50 24.09
CA ALA A 619 -21.98 -10.88 24.21
C ALA A 619 -22.23 -11.28 25.69
N PHE A 620 -23.22 -10.61 26.34
CA PHE A 620 -23.58 -10.88 27.73
C PHE A 620 -24.16 -12.30 27.88
N GLN A 621 -23.88 -12.89 29.03
CA GLN A 621 -24.49 -14.13 29.42
C GLN A 621 -25.92 -13.89 30.01
N PRO A 622 -26.76 -14.93 30.11
CA PRO A 622 -28.05 -14.77 30.78
C PRO A 622 -27.89 -14.22 32.20
N ASP A 623 -28.77 -13.30 32.58
CA ASP A 623 -28.78 -12.60 33.89
C ASP A 623 -27.52 -11.77 34.19
N GLU A 624 -26.72 -11.46 33.18
CA GLU A 624 -25.57 -10.57 33.29
C GLU A 624 -26.03 -9.11 33.11
N ARG A 625 -25.61 -8.25 34.03
CA ARG A 625 -25.91 -6.80 34.01
C ARG A 625 -24.65 -6.00 34.33
N ILE A 626 -24.62 -4.77 33.89
CA ILE A 626 -23.52 -3.83 34.15
C ILE A 626 -23.50 -3.55 35.65
N ALA A 627 -22.32 -3.66 36.26
CA ALA A 627 -22.03 -3.29 37.65
C ALA A 627 -21.22 -1.98 37.71
N GLU A 628 -20.32 -1.77 36.75
CA GLU A 628 -19.48 -0.56 36.68
C GLU A 628 -18.98 -0.33 35.25
N VAL A 629 -18.73 0.93 34.89
CA VAL A 629 -18.19 1.32 33.58
C VAL A 629 -17.01 2.27 33.76
N LEU A 630 -15.92 2.00 33.07
CA LEU A 630 -14.72 2.84 33.11
C LEU A 630 -14.32 3.23 31.69
N ALA A 631 -14.08 4.51 31.46
CA ALA A 631 -13.51 5.03 30.23
C ALA A 631 -11.99 5.15 30.35
N LEU A 632 -11.25 4.66 29.36
CA LEU A 632 -9.79 4.65 29.35
C LEU A 632 -9.28 5.23 28.03
N ARG A 633 -8.39 6.21 28.09
CA ARG A 633 -7.63 6.62 26.92
C ARG A 633 -6.78 5.45 26.41
N ASP A 634 -6.04 4.85 27.30
CA ASP A 634 -5.23 3.66 27.07
C ASP A 634 -5.01 2.91 28.39
N TYR A 635 -4.37 1.73 28.35
CA TYR A 635 -4.13 0.92 29.53
C TYR A 635 -2.93 1.39 30.39
N SER A 636 -2.33 2.54 30.09
CA SER A 636 -1.27 3.19 30.89
C SER A 636 -1.81 4.31 31.80
N VAL A 637 -3.08 4.68 31.69
CA VAL A 637 -3.72 5.78 32.44
C VAL A 637 -3.63 5.60 33.97
N ALA A 638 -3.63 4.38 34.45
CA ALA A 638 -3.40 4.03 35.85
C ALA A 638 -2.64 2.70 35.95
N PRO A 639 -1.85 2.49 37.03
CA PRO A 639 -1.11 1.25 37.18
C PRO A 639 -2.00 0.06 37.54
N TYR A 640 -3.11 0.29 38.24
CA TYR A 640 -3.95 -0.77 38.77
C TYR A 640 -5.44 -0.50 38.65
N LEU A 641 -6.17 -1.60 38.61
CA LEU A 641 -7.63 -1.67 38.73
C LEU A 641 -7.99 -2.42 40.02
N VAL A 642 -8.93 -1.90 40.80
CA VAL A 642 -9.51 -2.57 41.94
C VAL A 642 -10.97 -2.92 41.68
N LEU A 643 -11.34 -4.15 41.98
CA LEU A 643 -12.71 -4.67 41.97
C LEU A 643 -13.18 -4.95 43.39
N ALA A 644 -14.45 -4.67 43.68
CA ALA A 644 -15.08 -5.01 44.96
C ALA A 644 -16.33 -5.86 44.73
N THR A 645 -16.57 -6.81 45.63
CA THR A 645 -17.74 -7.68 45.56
C THR A 645 -18.69 -7.43 46.74
N ARG A 646 -19.94 -7.82 46.60
CA ARG A 646 -20.99 -7.69 47.60
C ARG A 646 -20.62 -8.34 48.92
N SER A 647 -19.88 -9.43 48.92
CA SER A 647 -19.36 -10.10 50.15
C SER A 647 -18.16 -9.40 50.77
N GLY A 648 -17.74 -8.22 50.30
CA GLY A 648 -16.64 -7.44 50.85
C GLY A 648 -15.25 -7.92 50.45
N MET A 649 -15.15 -8.74 49.37
CA MET A 649 -13.85 -9.06 48.79
C MET A 649 -13.38 -7.90 47.92
N VAL A 650 -12.08 -7.65 47.89
CA VAL A 650 -11.42 -6.66 47.02
C VAL A 650 -10.27 -7.31 46.31
N LYS A 651 -10.06 -6.90 45.08
CA LYS A 651 -8.97 -7.43 44.24
C LYS A 651 -8.32 -6.29 43.46
N LYS A 652 -6.98 -6.17 43.60
CA LYS A 652 -6.15 -5.27 42.81
C LYS A 652 -5.42 -6.07 41.71
N SER A 653 -5.47 -5.66 40.48
CA SER A 653 -4.75 -6.25 39.34
C SER A 653 -4.07 -5.16 38.54
N GLN A 654 -3.01 -5.50 37.81
CA GLN A 654 -2.43 -4.56 36.84
C GLN A 654 -3.44 -4.27 35.76
N LEU A 655 -3.61 -2.99 35.37
CA LEU A 655 -4.59 -2.58 34.37
C LEU A 655 -4.31 -3.21 33.01
N GLY A 656 -3.03 -3.36 32.64
CA GLY A 656 -2.63 -3.99 31.38
C GLY A 656 -3.05 -5.46 31.22
N GLU A 657 -3.39 -6.18 32.31
CA GLU A 657 -3.93 -7.55 32.22
C GLU A 657 -5.32 -7.62 31.57
N TYR A 658 -6.00 -6.50 31.47
CA TYR A 658 -7.32 -6.37 30.86
C TYR A 658 -7.26 -5.97 29.37
N ASP A 659 -6.09 -5.69 28.82
CA ASP A 659 -5.89 -5.46 27.38
C ASP A 659 -5.95 -6.79 26.61
N SER A 660 -7.06 -7.05 25.98
CA SER A 660 -7.28 -8.30 25.23
C SER A 660 -8.23 -8.11 24.08
N VAL A 661 -7.92 -8.73 22.95
CA VAL A 661 -8.71 -8.71 21.73
C VAL A 661 -9.96 -9.63 21.75
N ARG A 662 -10.23 -10.31 22.87
CA ARG A 662 -11.37 -11.25 22.98
C ARG A 662 -12.69 -10.50 23.10
N THR A 663 -13.59 -10.71 22.14
CA THR A 663 -14.93 -10.09 22.10
C THR A 663 -15.94 -10.75 23.04
N GLY A 664 -15.74 -12.01 23.43
CA GLY A 664 -16.65 -12.77 24.29
C GLY A 664 -16.53 -12.46 25.79
N GLY A 665 -15.86 -11.36 26.16
CA GLY A 665 -15.61 -10.96 27.54
C GLY A 665 -14.49 -11.76 28.23
N LEU A 666 -13.89 -11.14 29.25
CA LEU A 666 -12.83 -11.72 30.07
C LEU A 666 -13.32 -11.96 31.49
N ILE A 667 -12.82 -12.99 32.16
CA ILE A 667 -12.98 -13.11 33.60
C ILE A 667 -12.16 -12.00 34.27
N ALA A 668 -12.86 -11.08 34.91
CA ALA A 668 -12.24 -9.97 35.65
C ALA A 668 -11.93 -10.36 37.11
N ILE A 669 -12.76 -11.20 37.72
CA ILE A 669 -12.59 -11.76 39.07
C ILE A 669 -13.33 -13.10 39.12
N ASN A 670 -12.77 -14.09 39.81
CA ASN A 670 -13.48 -15.31 40.13
C ASN A 670 -14.33 -15.09 41.38
N LEU A 671 -15.64 -15.05 41.21
CA LEU A 671 -16.58 -14.86 42.29
C LEU A 671 -16.77 -16.14 43.12
N ARG A 672 -17.09 -15.96 44.41
CA ARG A 672 -17.61 -17.03 45.23
C ARG A 672 -19.07 -17.31 44.90
N GLU A 673 -19.57 -18.41 45.38
CA GLU A 673 -21.00 -18.77 45.24
C GLU A 673 -21.86 -17.64 45.83
N ASP A 674 -22.90 -17.23 45.09
CA ASP A 674 -23.84 -16.16 45.46
C ASP A 674 -23.22 -14.74 45.64
N ASP A 675 -21.96 -14.49 45.17
CA ASP A 675 -21.35 -13.18 45.23
C ASP A 675 -21.47 -12.42 43.88
N GLU A 676 -21.47 -11.10 43.92
CA GLU A 676 -21.55 -10.24 42.74
C GLU A 676 -20.52 -9.12 42.82
N VAL A 677 -20.01 -8.67 41.69
CA VAL A 677 -19.24 -7.44 41.58
C VAL A 677 -20.17 -6.26 41.76
N ILE A 678 -19.77 -5.29 42.58
CA ILE A 678 -20.55 -4.08 42.85
C ILE A 678 -19.83 -2.79 42.47
N GLY A 679 -18.53 -2.85 42.16
CA GLY A 679 -17.77 -1.68 41.79
C GLY A 679 -16.39 -2.03 41.25
N ALA A 680 -15.89 -1.14 40.38
CA ALA A 680 -14.56 -1.15 39.82
C ALA A 680 -13.99 0.27 39.82
N SER A 681 -12.73 0.43 40.14
CA SER A 681 -12.06 1.74 40.09
C SER A 681 -10.60 1.63 39.71
N LEU A 682 -10.12 2.63 38.99
CA LEU A 682 -8.69 2.81 38.74
C LEU A 682 -8.04 3.35 40.01
N VAL A 683 -6.86 2.88 40.33
CA VAL A 683 -6.17 3.25 41.56
C VAL A 683 -4.66 3.29 41.39
N SER A 684 -4.02 4.26 42.07
CA SER A 684 -2.60 4.32 42.30
C SER A 684 -2.23 3.78 43.68
N PRO A 685 -1.00 3.31 43.89
CA PRO A 685 -0.60 2.69 45.19
C PRO A 685 -0.68 3.63 46.41
N ASP A 686 -0.65 4.91 46.19
CA ASP A 686 -0.68 5.98 47.20
C ASP A 686 -2.10 6.45 47.58
N GLU A 687 -3.12 6.03 46.81
CA GLU A 687 -4.51 6.38 47.03
C GLU A 687 -5.17 5.50 48.11
N ASP A 688 -6.21 6.05 48.76
CA ASP A 688 -6.99 5.36 49.77
C ASP A 688 -8.33 4.88 49.25
N LEU A 689 -8.69 3.65 49.61
CA LEU A 689 -9.98 3.04 49.31
C LEU A 689 -10.91 3.16 50.53
N LEU A 690 -12.17 3.52 50.28
CA LEU A 690 -13.25 3.51 51.24
C LEU A 690 -14.29 2.47 50.86
N LEU A 691 -14.54 1.50 51.69
CA LEU A 691 -15.63 0.54 51.56
C LEU A 691 -16.74 0.92 52.54
N VAL A 692 -17.98 0.95 52.09
CA VAL A 692 -19.17 1.27 52.88
C VAL A 692 -20.17 0.13 52.82
N SER A 693 -20.69 -0.33 53.95
CA SER A 693 -21.69 -1.38 54.04
C SER A 693 -23.13 -0.86 54.20
N LYS A 694 -24.13 -1.68 53.91
CA LYS A 694 -25.56 -1.36 54.10
C LYS A 694 -25.87 -1.17 55.57
N GLY A 695 -25.18 -1.89 56.45
CA GLY A 695 -25.30 -1.72 57.92
C GLY A 695 -24.57 -0.51 58.46
N ALA A 696 -24.22 0.47 57.61
CA ALA A 696 -23.58 1.74 57.98
C ALA A 696 -22.22 1.60 58.65
N GLN A 697 -21.41 0.62 58.29
CA GLN A 697 -20.01 0.55 58.60
C GLN A 697 -19.18 1.01 57.41
N ALA A 698 -18.01 1.61 57.70
CA ALA A 698 -17.09 1.99 56.63
C ALA A 698 -15.64 1.71 57.06
N ILE A 699 -14.82 1.25 56.15
CA ILE A 699 -13.38 1.03 56.33
C ILE A 699 -12.58 1.76 55.25
N ARG A 700 -11.60 2.56 55.74
CA ARG A 700 -10.61 3.22 54.88
C ARG A 700 -9.26 2.55 55.02
N PHE A 701 -8.66 2.17 53.92
CA PHE A 701 -7.32 1.60 53.86
C PHE A 701 -6.58 2.00 52.60
N ASN A 702 -5.25 2.04 52.69
CA ASN A 702 -4.42 2.45 51.55
C ASN A 702 -4.31 1.31 50.52
N ALA A 703 -4.29 1.67 49.23
CA ALA A 703 -4.16 0.74 48.09
C ALA A 703 -2.71 0.27 47.85
N SER A 704 -1.75 0.56 48.79
CA SER A 704 -0.35 0.13 48.69
C SER A 704 -0.21 -1.37 48.51
N ASN A 705 0.95 -1.80 48.02
CA ASN A 705 1.22 -3.23 47.82
C ASN A 705 1.32 -4.00 49.13
N ASP A 706 1.59 -3.32 50.24
CA ASP A 706 1.61 -3.93 51.58
C ASP A 706 0.21 -4.25 52.10
N GLN A 707 -0.77 -3.40 51.79
CA GLN A 707 -2.17 -3.59 52.20
C GLN A 707 -2.94 -4.41 51.16
N LEU A 708 -2.77 -4.10 49.90
CA LEU A 708 -3.49 -4.74 48.80
C LEU A 708 -2.51 -5.15 47.68
N ARG A 709 -1.93 -6.34 47.82
CA ARG A 709 -1.00 -6.87 46.81
C ARG A 709 -1.66 -7.07 45.47
N PRO A 710 -1.02 -6.67 44.33
CA PRO A 710 -1.54 -6.98 43.01
C PRO A 710 -1.64 -8.50 42.78
N MET A 711 -2.73 -8.92 42.19
CA MET A 711 -3.06 -10.32 41.90
C MET A 711 -3.49 -10.49 40.43
N GLY A 712 -3.23 -11.68 39.91
CA GLY A 712 -3.62 -11.99 38.54
C GLY A 712 -5.15 -11.87 38.32
N ARG A 713 -5.53 -11.56 37.11
CA ARG A 713 -6.90 -11.24 36.72
C ARG A 713 -7.96 -12.29 37.13
N ALA A 714 -7.66 -13.58 37.03
CA ALA A 714 -8.59 -14.68 37.32
C ALA A 714 -8.50 -15.19 38.80
N THR A 715 -8.25 -14.29 39.76
CA THR A 715 -8.25 -14.64 41.21
C THR A 715 -9.52 -14.11 41.89
N SER A 716 -9.81 -14.62 43.11
CA SER A 716 -11.00 -14.25 43.88
C SER A 716 -10.79 -13.04 44.80
N GLY A 717 -9.59 -12.46 44.85
CA GLY A 717 -9.28 -11.33 45.71
C GLY A 717 -9.03 -11.72 47.18
N VAL A 718 -9.04 -10.69 48.02
CA VAL A 718 -8.81 -10.79 49.47
C VAL A 718 -9.93 -10.07 50.22
N ILE A 719 -10.09 -10.34 51.52
CA ILE A 719 -11.11 -9.66 52.32
C ILE A 719 -10.70 -8.18 52.48
N GLY A 720 -11.53 -7.28 51.96
CA GLY A 720 -11.45 -5.84 52.11
C GLY A 720 -12.15 -5.40 53.42
N MET A 721 -13.38 -5.87 53.62
CA MET A 721 -14.20 -5.57 54.79
C MET A 721 -14.88 -6.83 55.29
N ARG A 722 -15.04 -6.97 56.62
CA ARG A 722 -15.86 -8.01 57.26
C ARG A 722 -17.15 -7.43 57.69
N PHE A 723 -18.19 -8.25 57.73
CA PHE A 723 -19.53 -7.83 58.11
C PHE A 723 -20.02 -8.52 59.36
N ASN A 724 -20.90 -7.87 60.13
CA ASN A 724 -21.76 -8.51 61.10
C ASN A 724 -22.92 -9.24 60.37
N ASN A 725 -23.60 -10.14 61.08
CA ASN A 725 -24.64 -11.01 60.51
C ASN A 725 -25.61 -10.26 59.61
N GLY A 726 -25.69 -10.67 58.35
CA GLY A 726 -26.66 -10.16 57.36
C GLY A 726 -26.31 -8.84 56.67
N ASP A 727 -25.15 -8.27 56.95
CA ASP A 727 -24.69 -7.04 56.25
C ASP A 727 -23.93 -7.37 54.96
N GLU A 728 -23.91 -6.42 54.04
CA GLU A 728 -23.25 -6.57 52.73
C GLU A 728 -22.59 -5.24 52.30
N LEU A 729 -21.62 -5.32 51.40
CA LEU A 729 -20.98 -4.14 50.86
C LEU A 729 -21.96 -3.36 49.95
N LEU A 730 -22.06 -2.04 50.21
CA LEU A 730 -22.90 -1.14 49.43
C LEU A 730 -22.11 -0.45 48.28
N GLY A 731 -20.82 -0.10 48.53
CA GLY A 731 -19.99 0.54 47.50
C GLY A 731 -18.51 0.63 47.89
N MET A 732 -17.67 0.84 46.91
CA MET A 732 -16.23 1.07 47.01
C MET A 732 -15.89 2.38 46.29
N TYR A 733 -15.09 3.20 46.90
CA TYR A 733 -14.73 4.54 46.44
C TYR A 733 -13.23 4.78 46.63
N VAL A 734 -12.61 5.51 45.69
CA VAL A 734 -11.24 6.05 45.83
C VAL A 734 -11.36 7.46 46.40
N ILE A 735 -10.82 7.69 47.61
CA ILE A 735 -10.90 9.01 48.25
C ILE A 735 -9.90 9.97 47.60
N ARG A 736 -10.37 11.16 47.28
CA ARG A 736 -9.54 12.29 46.86
C ARG A 736 -9.65 13.45 47.87
N ASP A 737 -8.67 14.34 47.82
CA ASP A 737 -8.62 15.46 48.72
C ASP A 737 -9.81 16.39 48.56
N GLY A 738 -10.45 16.80 49.69
CA GLY A 738 -11.58 17.72 49.71
C GLY A 738 -12.95 17.08 49.48
N GLU A 739 -13.03 15.77 49.23
CA GLU A 739 -14.33 15.08 49.08
C GLU A 739 -14.99 14.74 50.40
N GLU A 740 -16.31 14.67 50.36
CA GLU A 740 -17.15 14.31 51.51
C GLU A 740 -17.95 13.04 51.20
N VAL A 741 -18.14 12.18 52.20
CA VAL A 741 -18.97 10.99 52.07
C VAL A 741 -20.42 11.32 52.36
N LEU A 742 -21.26 11.34 51.32
CA LEU A 742 -22.70 11.48 51.45
C LEU A 742 -23.34 10.12 51.53
N VAL A 743 -24.16 9.87 52.55
CA VAL A 743 -24.92 8.64 52.72
C VAL A 743 -26.41 8.94 52.87
N ALA A 744 -27.24 8.03 52.34
CA ALA A 744 -28.70 8.12 52.53
C ALA A 744 -29.29 6.80 53.00
N THR A 745 -30.40 6.87 53.73
CA THR A 745 -31.14 5.72 54.27
C THR A 745 -32.44 5.46 53.55
N GLU A 746 -32.98 4.25 53.66
CA GLU A 746 -34.23 3.81 53.09
C GLU A 746 -35.39 4.77 53.38
N ASN A 747 -35.43 5.35 54.59
CA ASN A 747 -36.51 6.21 55.05
C ASN A 747 -36.24 7.72 54.76
N GLY A 748 -35.39 8.05 53.79
CA GLY A 748 -35.21 9.38 53.30
C GLY A 748 -34.36 10.33 54.15
N TYR A 749 -33.45 9.82 54.96
CA TYR A 749 -32.48 10.63 55.71
C TYR A 749 -31.13 10.58 55.03
N ALA A 750 -30.38 11.68 55.03
CA ALA A 750 -29.05 11.78 54.49
C ALA A 750 -28.14 12.69 55.33
N LYS A 751 -26.85 12.52 55.16
CA LYS A 751 -25.82 13.39 55.72
C LYS A 751 -24.54 13.36 54.86
N ARG A 752 -23.76 14.42 54.98
CA ARG A 752 -22.37 14.47 54.49
C ARG A 752 -21.36 14.39 55.64
N THR A 753 -20.28 13.72 55.45
CA THR A 753 -19.21 13.60 56.40
C THR A 753 -17.86 13.78 55.71
N PRO A 754 -16.98 14.71 56.17
CA PRO A 754 -15.65 14.87 55.57
C PRO A 754 -14.88 13.55 55.55
N SER A 755 -14.19 13.29 54.43
CA SER A 755 -13.44 12.03 54.23
C SER A 755 -12.28 11.84 55.24
N ASP A 756 -11.75 12.92 55.83
CA ASP A 756 -10.74 12.95 56.88
C ASP A 756 -11.21 12.33 58.20
N GLN A 757 -12.53 12.32 58.44
CA GLN A 757 -13.10 11.68 59.65
C GLN A 757 -13.06 10.14 59.62
N TYR A 758 -12.72 9.54 58.48
CA TYR A 758 -12.55 8.08 58.35
C TYR A 758 -11.08 7.71 58.56
N PRO A 759 -10.76 7.11 59.71
CA PRO A 759 -9.35 6.80 60.05
C PRO A 759 -8.81 5.72 59.11
N LEU A 760 -7.56 5.90 58.69
CA LEU A 760 -6.84 4.89 57.96
C LEU A 760 -6.63 3.64 58.82
N ARG A 761 -7.01 2.46 58.29
CA ARG A 761 -6.93 1.18 59.00
C ARG A 761 -6.39 0.09 58.09
N ASN A 762 -6.03 -1.04 58.66
CA ASN A 762 -5.73 -2.23 57.87
C ASN A 762 -7.03 -2.81 57.28
N ARG A 763 -6.99 -3.29 56.03
CA ARG A 763 -8.13 -3.98 55.40
C ARG A 763 -8.58 -5.21 56.23
N GLY A 764 -9.81 -5.68 55.94
CA GLY A 764 -10.36 -6.92 56.52
C GLY A 764 -10.86 -6.75 57.97
N GLY A 765 -11.06 -5.52 58.46
CA GLY A 765 -11.74 -5.20 59.70
C GLY A 765 -13.25 -4.98 59.50
N LEU A 766 -13.98 -4.76 60.61
CA LEU A 766 -15.39 -4.37 60.62
C LEU A 766 -15.59 -2.88 60.28
N GLY A 767 -14.52 -2.08 60.26
CA GLY A 767 -14.57 -0.65 59.95
C GLY A 767 -15.00 0.20 61.16
N VAL A 768 -15.57 1.36 60.85
CA VAL A 768 -16.09 2.34 61.81
C VAL A 768 -17.53 2.70 61.39
N ILE A 769 -18.33 3.11 62.35
CA ILE A 769 -19.70 3.56 62.07
C ILE A 769 -19.66 4.81 61.19
N THR A 770 -20.36 4.79 60.06
CA THR A 770 -20.50 5.91 59.16
C THR A 770 -21.82 6.69 59.38
N ALA A 771 -22.87 5.99 59.80
CA ALA A 771 -24.11 6.60 60.20
C ALA A 771 -24.74 5.80 61.36
N GLN A 772 -25.47 6.47 62.26
CA GLN A 772 -26.23 5.77 63.27
C GLN A 772 -27.59 5.35 62.69
N ILE A 773 -27.77 4.03 62.48
CA ILE A 773 -29.03 3.47 62.00
C ILE A 773 -29.96 3.19 63.15
N THR A 774 -31.24 3.48 63.01
CA THR A 774 -32.36 3.15 63.90
C THR A 774 -33.49 2.52 63.05
N GLU A 775 -34.32 1.68 63.69
CA GLU A 775 -35.48 1.06 62.98
C GLU A 775 -36.36 2.07 62.22
N GLY A 776 -36.49 3.28 62.74
CA GLY A 776 -37.27 4.33 62.10
C GLY A 776 -36.61 5.02 60.88
N ARG A 777 -35.31 4.67 60.55
CA ARG A 777 -34.56 5.30 59.46
C ARG A 777 -34.16 4.31 58.37
N GLY A 778 -34.27 3.03 58.63
CA GLY A 778 -33.83 1.96 57.69
C GLY A 778 -32.33 1.87 57.49
N GLY A 779 -31.89 0.92 56.66
CA GLY A 779 -30.50 0.74 56.27
C GLY A 779 -30.00 1.77 55.28
N LEU A 780 -28.69 1.78 55.01
CA LEU A 780 -28.13 2.64 53.94
C LEU A 780 -28.51 2.05 52.58
N VAL A 781 -28.95 2.92 51.65
CA VAL A 781 -29.29 2.59 50.30
C VAL A 781 -28.30 3.12 49.28
N GLY A 782 -27.49 4.10 49.67
CA GLY A 782 -26.45 4.71 48.82
C GLY A 782 -25.40 5.42 49.60
N ALA A 783 -24.19 5.41 49.12
CA ALA A 783 -23.07 6.25 49.53
C ALA A 783 -22.45 6.86 48.27
N LEU A 784 -21.97 8.09 48.33
CA LEU A 784 -21.29 8.78 47.24
C LEU A 784 -20.17 9.64 47.81
N LEU A 785 -19.08 9.80 47.06
CA LEU A 785 -18.11 10.87 47.28
C LEU A 785 -18.59 12.10 46.49
N VAL A 786 -18.69 13.23 47.20
CA VAL A 786 -19.24 14.46 46.62
C VAL A 786 -18.43 15.69 47.09
N HIS A 787 -18.37 16.69 46.23
CA HIS A 787 -18.04 18.06 46.58
C HIS A 787 -19.31 18.84 46.95
N PRO A 788 -19.21 19.90 47.75
CA PRO A 788 -20.40 20.71 48.14
C PRO A 788 -21.23 21.21 46.96
N GLU A 789 -20.61 21.48 45.83
CA GLU A 789 -21.26 22.01 44.60
C GLU A 789 -22.00 20.94 43.79
N ASP A 790 -21.69 19.63 44.01
CA ASP A 790 -22.29 18.54 43.24
C ASP A 790 -23.80 18.47 43.50
N GLU A 791 -24.50 18.08 42.46
CA GLU A 791 -25.92 17.74 42.49
C GLU A 791 -26.11 16.23 42.64
N VAL A 792 -27.06 15.83 43.44
CA VAL A 792 -27.36 14.41 43.66
C VAL A 792 -28.84 14.14 43.46
N PHE A 793 -29.13 12.95 42.97
CA PHE A 793 -30.50 12.42 42.83
C PHE A 793 -30.74 11.39 43.91
N ALA A 794 -31.90 11.51 44.60
CA ALA A 794 -32.44 10.44 45.43
C ALA A 794 -33.71 9.89 44.75
N ILE A 795 -33.76 8.57 44.63
CA ILE A 795 -34.77 7.84 43.86
C ILE A 795 -35.59 6.98 44.79
N THR A 796 -36.90 7.00 44.68
CA THR A 796 -37.81 6.21 45.50
C THR A 796 -38.34 4.99 44.80
N SER A 797 -38.82 3.99 45.60
CA SER A 797 -39.42 2.78 45.06
C SER A 797 -40.66 3.00 44.23
N ALA A 798 -41.37 4.09 44.44
CA ALA A 798 -42.51 4.53 43.62
C ALA A 798 -42.13 5.30 42.34
N GLY A 799 -40.81 5.45 42.03
CA GLY A 799 -40.32 6.15 40.85
C GLY A 799 -40.22 7.68 41.03
N GLY A 800 -40.39 8.18 42.24
CA GLY A 800 -40.16 9.60 42.57
C GLY A 800 -38.66 9.90 42.58
N VAL A 801 -38.26 11.06 41.98
CA VAL A 801 -36.86 11.50 41.95
C VAL A 801 -36.78 12.91 42.54
N ILE A 802 -35.90 13.10 43.51
CA ILE A 802 -35.53 14.42 44.01
C ILE A 802 -34.12 14.75 43.59
N ARG A 803 -33.92 15.94 43.06
CA ARG A 803 -32.65 16.56 42.72
C ARG A 803 -32.32 17.62 43.79
N THR A 804 -31.16 17.54 44.40
CA THR A 804 -30.70 18.47 45.43
C THR A 804 -29.19 18.69 45.29
N ARG A 805 -28.68 19.85 45.73
CA ARG A 805 -27.22 20.05 45.83
C ARG A 805 -26.69 19.34 47.09
N ALA A 806 -25.46 18.81 46.96
CA ALA A 806 -24.80 18.19 48.08
C ALA A 806 -24.66 19.15 49.27
N SER A 807 -24.43 20.46 49.02
CA SER A 807 -24.38 21.53 50.04
C SER A 807 -25.64 21.68 50.88
N GLU A 808 -26.83 21.35 50.32
CA GLU A 808 -28.09 21.39 51.04
C GLU A 808 -28.23 20.25 52.08
N VAL A 809 -27.47 19.18 51.95
CA VAL A 809 -27.40 18.09 52.92
C VAL A 809 -26.42 18.49 54.02
N ARG A 810 -26.88 18.58 55.24
CA ARG A 810 -26.04 19.03 56.37
C ARG A 810 -24.80 18.22 56.54
N GLN A 811 -23.64 18.88 56.62
CA GLN A 811 -22.37 18.28 57.06
C GLN A 811 -22.42 17.94 58.55
N SER A 812 -22.08 16.77 58.92
CA SER A 812 -22.11 16.28 60.29
C SER A 812 -21.12 15.15 60.54
N GLY A 813 -20.79 14.94 61.81
CA GLY A 813 -19.86 13.92 62.23
C GLY A 813 -20.33 12.50 61.85
N ARG A 814 -19.40 11.58 61.81
CA ARG A 814 -19.58 10.20 61.39
C ARG A 814 -20.66 9.43 62.16
N VAL A 815 -20.74 9.59 63.49
CA VAL A 815 -21.68 8.89 64.40
C VAL A 815 -22.99 9.69 64.60
N THR A 816 -23.52 10.27 63.54
CA THR A 816 -24.81 11.01 63.59
C THR A 816 -25.87 10.36 62.72
N MET A 817 -27.13 10.75 62.93
CA MET A 817 -28.28 10.11 62.28
C MET A 817 -28.65 10.77 60.95
N GLY A 818 -28.01 11.91 60.58
CA GLY A 818 -28.37 12.68 59.38
C GLY A 818 -29.67 13.51 59.54
N VAL A 819 -30.00 14.23 58.44
CA VAL A 819 -31.19 15.07 58.32
C VAL A 819 -32.12 14.49 57.29
N ARG A 820 -33.39 14.90 57.29
CA ARG A 820 -34.36 14.47 56.30
C ARG A 820 -34.01 15.08 54.93
N LEU A 821 -33.76 14.21 53.95
CA LEU A 821 -33.47 14.55 52.57
C LEU A 821 -34.78 14.74 51.77
N MET A 822 -35.75 13.86 52.05
CA MET A 822 -37.03 13.89 51.35
C MET A 822 -38.17 13.36 52.23
N ASN A 823 -39.41 13.77 51.92
CA ASN A 823 -40.61 13.22 52.55
C ASN A 823 -41.13 12.10 51.67
N LEU A 824 -41.24 10.91 52.21
CA LEU A 824 -41.73 9.71 51.56
C LEU A 824 -43.21 9.52 51.79
N ALA A 825 -43.97 9.04 50.81
CA ALA A 825 -45.34 8.58 50.98
C ALA A 825 -45.39 7.32 51.85
N PRO A 826 -46.51 6.98 52.47
CA PRO A 826 -46.62 5.71 53.23
C PRO A 826 -46.36 4.50 52.31
N GLY A 827 -45.41 3.67 52.70
CA GLY A 827 -44.99 2.49 51.92
C GLY A 827 -43.91 2.74 50.85
N ASP A 828 -43.48 4.01 50.67
CA ASP A 828 -42.39 4.33 49.75
C ASP A 828 -41.05 4.33 50.48
N SER A 829 -39.97 4.09 49.79
CA SER A 829 -38.59 4.07 50.31
C SER A 829 -37.61 4.62 49.31
N VAL A 830 -36.51 5.23 49.77
CA VAL A 830 -35.38 5.53 48.87
C VAL A 830 -34.70 4.23 48.51
N VAL A 831 -34.46 4.04 47.21
CA VAL A 831 -33.82 2.80 46.68
C VAL A 831 -32.44 3.05 46.11
N ALA A 832 -32.13 4.29 45.67
CA ALA A 832 -30.81 4.61 45.13
C ALA A 832 -30.44 6.09 45.34
N LEU A 833 -29.12 6.34 45.34
CA LEU A 833 -28.51 7.65 45.18
C LEU A 833 -27.66 7.66 43.90
N ALA A 834 -27.70 8.72 43.17
CA ALA A 834 -26.83 8.95 42.01
C ALA A 834 -26.28 10.40 42.06
N ARG A 835 -25.03 10.59 41.64
CA ARG A 835 -24.48 11.92 41.36
C ARG A 835 -24.98 12.44 40.05
N ASN A 836 -25.33 13.70 39.97
CA ASN A 836 -25.70 14.30 38.68
C ASN A 836 -24.44 14.53 37.85
N ALA A 837 -24.12 13.56 36.97
CA ALA A 837 -22.95 13.64 36.12
C ALA A 837 -23.08 14.68 34.99
N GLU A 838 -24.32 15.18 34.70
CA GLU A 838 -24.53 16.25 33.71
C GLU A 838 -23.90 17.58 34.15
N SER A 839 -23.89 17.91 35.47
CA SER A 839 -23.23 19.10 35.97
C SER A 839 -21.71 18.98 35.94
N ALA A 840 -21.16 17.80 36.24
CA ALA A 840 -19.73 17.55 36.21
C ALA A 840 -19.15 17.51 34.77
N ALA A 841 -19.97 17.11 33.80
CA ALA A 841 -19.56 17.13 32.41
C ALA A 841 -19.62 18.55 31.81
N ALA A 842 -20.52 19.40 32.26
CA ALA A 842 -20.55 20.82 31.84
C ALA A 842 -19.28 21.55 32.31
N ASP A 843 -18.83 21.29 33.52
CA ASP A 843 -17.62 21.88 34.09
C ASP A 843 -16.36 21.33 33.39
N ALA A 844 -16.34 20.03 33.03
CA ALA A 844 -15.23 19.42 32.26
C ALA A 844 -15.14 19.92 30.81
N VAL A 845 -16.25 20.29 30.18
CA VAL A 845 -16.27 20.91 28.84
C VAL A 845 -15.76 22.36 28.90
N GLU A 846 -16.04 23.12 29.96
CA GLU A 846 -15.45 24.45 30.15
C GLU A 846 -13.94 24.40 30.38
N ASP A 847 -13.41 23.37 31.10
CA ASP A 847 -11.99 23.19 31.33
C ASP A 847 -11.21 22.81 30.05
N VAL A 848 -11.83 22.09 29.12
CA VAL A 848 -11.20 21.75 27.85
C VAL A 848 -11.16 22.96 26.90
N GLU A 849 -12.22 23.78 26.86
CA GLU A 849 -12.23 25.04 26.08
C GLU A 849 -11.23 26.07 26.61
N THR A 850 -10.93 26.09 27.92
CA THR A 850 -9.91 26.98 28.52
C THR A 850 -8.48 26.49 28.31
N ALA A 851 -8.27 25.20 28.12
CA ALA A 851 -6.94 24.63 27.84
C ALA A 851 -6.50 24.79 26.38
N GLU A 852 -7.43 24.93 25.43
CA GLU A 852 -7.14 25.16 24.02
C GLU A 852 -6.92 26.65 23.65
N ASN A 853 -7.12 27.59 24.55
CA ASN A 853 -6.92 29.01 24.31
C ASN A 853 -5.97 29.66 25.34
N PRO A 854 -4.65 29.40 25.31
CA PRO A 854 -3.71 30.21 26.10
C PRO A 854 -3.64 31.60 25.43
N GLY A 855 -4.17 32.58 26.15
CA GLY A 855 -4.24 34.00 25.92
C GLY A 855 -3.43 34.58 24.75
N ASN A 856 -4.15 35.08 23.78
CA ASN A 856 -3.65 36.08 22.87
C ASN A 856 -3.86 37.46 23.58
N GLU A 857 -2.94 37.81 24.48
CA GLU A 857 -2.82 39.20 24.95
C GLU A 857 -2.28 40.03 23.78
N ILE A 858 -3.22 40.72 23.13
CA ILE A 858 -2.89 41.83 22.23
C ILE A 858 -2.28 42.93 23.10
N VAL A 859 -0.97 43.03 23.10
CA VAL A 859 -0.27 44.24 23.60
C VAL A 859 -0.47 45.31 22.54
N ASP A 860 -1.35 46.24 22.85
CA ASP A 860 -1.57 47.50 22.10
C ASP A 860 -0.36 48.41 22.41
N GLU A 861 0.71 48.39 21.60
CA GLU A 861 1.75 49.43 21.57
C GLU A 861 1.39 50.48 20.52
N SER A 862 0.57 51.43 20.93
CA SER A 862 0.54 52.73 20.35
C SER A 862 1.74 53.56 20.88
N ASN A 863 2.73 53.78 20.07
CA ASN A 863 3.67 54.88 20.22
C ASN A 863 4.17 55.36 18.85
N ASP A 864 3.59 56.45 18.42
CA ASP A 864 4.17 57.78 18.25
C ASP A 864 5.69 57.81 17.90
N LEU A 865 5.95 58.17 16.65
CA LEU A 865 7.15 58.89 16.21
C LEU A 865 6.89 59.43 14.79
N GLY A 866 6.54 60.70 14.66
CA GLY A 866 7.48 61.71 14.21
C GLY A 866 7.82 61.67 12.75
N ASP A 867 7.07 62.52 12.03
CA ASP A 867 7.44 63.17 10.78
C ASP A 867 8.92 63.61 10.80
N ASP A 868 9.71 63.25 9.78
CA ASP A 868 10.67 64.17 9.14
C ASP A 868 11.06 63.66 7.75
N SER A 869 10.81 64.53 6.83
CA SER A 869 11.28 64.69 5.44
C SER A 869 12.75 64.33 5.14
N VAL A 870 13.01 63.60 4.05
CA VAL A 870 13.59 64.05 2.77
C VAL A 870 13.51 62.89 1.74
#